data_2fb45ba92aacb5717e81f388374ba016
#
_entry.id   2fb45ba92aacb5717e81f388374ba016
#
_cell.length_a   1.000
_cell.length_b   1.000
_cell.length_c   1.000
_cell.angle_alpha   90.00
_cell.angle_beta   90.00
_cell.angle_gamma   90.00
#
_symmetry.space_group_name_H-M   'P 1'
#
loop_
_entity.id
_entity.type
_entity.pdbx_description
1 polymer ?
#
loop_
_entity_poly.entity_id
_entity_poly.type
_entity_poly.pdbx_seq_one_letter_code
_entity_poly.pdbx_strand_id
1 'polypeptide(L)'
;MGSGIHVGIDLGTSNSAVALFDGDSVSVVANAAGETLTPSVVRIDGRGRRTVGRRAHAGLEADPTNTHGEWKRLMGTAERLAFEASGAALLPEELSAEVIASLVGDVRDAAGFAPRAAVISTPALFELPQSHATARAGRLAGLEEVVLIQEPIASAIAAGWRAGDDGAWLVFDLGGGTLDVSLLETTDGRLRVVDHAGDNFLGGKDMDAALVAWAIARLGREGAALEAARALPDGRRALARLRAACEQAKIALSRAEHATIVAGDRELDITRDELDSLTAPFIARALTAVRNLLAKNQRTADEIARVVLVGGPTLMPGLRGRVGAMFDGRIAAGVDPMTIVARGAALYAGSLGLDAKPAPRAPATAAGLALRIEHPSVTADLEPFVVGRCLPAANQTPPARVRIEREDAGGGVDGQGTDAVLSAEGSFVVQVRLERSRRNRFRVRAFDRAGAEVALATRTFAIVHGVSIGDPPLARAIGVARADDSTQVYFAKGTPLPARRTFAHQTVRAIAAGSNDDALAIPIVQGESQRAHRNRLIGMLQLRGVARDLPAGSRIEVTLELDRSGQLATRADVPGIGQTFEDVAFVLVPTATVETAERQLAATGRRAAEVQRRTFQLGVAAAAQAIGDVSALLAEAERALPAARAGDVDAAQKLHRLLTDVDTALDDAEALLEWPDLDEEARRCKLTYTPLVAQWGTPAEQQLYEQELQAASHARKRNNVAELELHLDAMRALGRAAYSRDPRSMADAIDWAAAHVTEAMDVSAAARLLDRARALQALGPAGDHAGDGLRALRAVVAEIWELFPASPELQAKSFDSGIR
;
A
#
# COMPACT_ATOMS: atom_id res chain seq x y z
N MET A 1 32.35 -26.92 8.14
CA MET A 1 31.34 -26.91 7.09
C MET A 1 30.83 -25.47 7.01
N GLY A 2 30.89 -24.87 5.82
CA GLY A 2 30.77 -23.43 5.66
C GLY A 2 29.51 -22.83 6.25
N SER A 3 29.68 -21.71 6.92
CA SER A 3 28.60 -20.79 7.26
C SER A 3 27.79 -20.50 5.99
N GLY A 4 26.44 -20.57 6.08
CA GLY A 4 25.57 -20.20 4.95
C GLY A 4 25.92 -18.78 4.50
N ILE A 5 25.80 -18.50 3.21
CA ILE A 5 25.93 -17.13 2.70
C ILE A 5 24.54 -16.55 2.51
N HIS A 6 24.31 -15.37 3.03
CA HIS A 6 23.03 -14.70 3.07
C HIS A 6 23.11 -13.43 2.24
N VAL A 7 22.13 -13.19 1.38
CA VAL A 7 22.12 -12.07 0.41
C VAL A 7 21.07 -11.06 0.80
N GLY A 8 21.48 -9.78 0.86
CA GLY A 8 20.61 -8.63 1.02
C GLY A 8 20.75 -7.68 -0.16
N ILE A 9 19.61 -7.31 -0.75
CA ILE A 9 19.54 -6.39 -1.90
C ILE A 9 18.79 -5.13 -1.48
N ASP A 10 19.43 -3.99 -1.71
CA ASP A 10 18.77 -2.69 -1.70
C ASP A 10 18.39 -2.32 -3.13
N LEU A 11 17.09 -2.34 -3.43
CA LEU A 11 16.56 -1.94 -4.73
C LEU A 11 16.15 -0.45 -4.67
N GLY A 12 17.09 0.45 -4.89
CA GLY A 12 16.85 1.89 -4.79
C GLY A 12 16.26 2.50 -6.08
N THR A 13 15.65 3.69 -5.96
CA THR A 13 15.11 4.44 -7.11
C THR A 13 16.20 4.89 -8.06
N SER A 14 17.32 5.38 -7.54
CA SER A 14 18.44 5.88 -8.35
C SER A 14 19.60 4.90 -8.39
N ASN A 15 19.94 4.26 -7.28
CA ASN A 15 21.04 3.31 -7.17
C ASN A 15 20.59 2.10 -6.37
N SER A 16 21.10 0.93 -6.73
CA SER A 16 20.88 -0.33 -6.04
C SER A 16 22.21 -0.90 -5.55
N ALA A 17 22.15 -1.72 -4.50
CA ALA A 17 23.32 -2.35 -3.92
C ALA A 17 23.00 -3.79 -3.47
N VAL A 18 24.03 -4.63 -3.39
CA VAL A 18 23.92 -5.98 -2.84
C VAL A 18 25.01 -6.25 -1.82
N ALA A 19 24.64 -6.89 -0.71
CA ALA A 19 25.56 -7.25 0.34
C ALA A 19 25.45 -8.74 0.66
N LEU A 20 26.56 -9.30 1.16
CA LEU A 20 26.68 -10.68 1.63
C LEU A 20 26.96 -10.68 3.12
N PHE A 21 26.32 -11.58 3.83
CA PHE A 21 26.64 -11.93 5.20
C PHE A 21 27.06 -13.40 5.28
N ASP A 22 28.24 -13.66 5.80
CA ASP A 22 28.85 -15.00 5.87
C ASP A 22 28.70 -15.68 7.26
N GLY A 23 27.99 -15.04 8.15
CA GLY A 23 27.80 -15.46 9.55
C GLY A 23 28.63 -14.67 10.55
N ASP A 24 29.71 -14.00 10.11
CA ASP A 24 30.60 -13.19 10.95
C ASP A 24 30.64 -11.73 10.50
N SER A 25 30.73 -11.49 9.19
CA SER A 25 30.92 -10.17 8.61
C SER A 25 29.97 -9.88 7.45
N VAL A 26 29.65 -8.59 7.28
CA VAL A 26 28.86 -8.11 6.13
C VAL A 26 29.79 -7.40 5.16
N SER A 27 29.80 -7.85 3.91
CA SER A 27 30.52 -7.23 2.80
C SER A 27 29.56 -6.76 1.73
N VAL A 28 29.79 -5.55 1.20
CA VAL A 28 29.05 -5.06 0.02
C VAL A 28 29.78 -5.56 -1.21
N VAL A 29 29.04 -6.10 -2.18
CA VAL A 29 29.60 -6.64 -3.41
C VAL A 29 29.83 -5.51 -4.40
N ALA A 30 31.03 -5.45 -4.97
CA ALA A 30 31.33 -4.52 -6.04
C ALA A 30 30.86 -5.08 -7.39
N ASN A 31 30.31 -4.22 -8.23
CA ASN A 31 29.94 -4.57 -9.60
C ASN A 31 31.19 -4.70 -10.52
N ALA A 32 30.98 -5.06 -11.78
CA ALA A 32 32.06 -5.24 -12.75
C ALA A 32 32.94 -3.99 -12.99
N ALA A 33 32.48 -2.79 -12.56
CA ALA A 33 33.26 -1.55 -12.59
C ALA A 33 34.06 -1.29 -11.30
N GLY A 34 33.99 -2.19 -10.32
CA GLY A 34 34.58 -2.02 -8.99
C GLY A 34 33.83 -1.10 -8.05
N GLU A 35 32.56 -0.78 -8.34
CA GLU A 35 31.70 0.12 -7.56
C GLU A 35 30.71 -0.67 -6.73
N THR A 36 30.45 -0.20 -5.51
CA THR A 36 29.49 -0.83 -4.57
C THR A 36 28.03 -0.45 -4.87
N LEU A 37 27.81 0.50 -5.76
CA LEU A 37 26.49 0.96 -6.19
C LEU A 37 26.31 0.73 -7.68
N THR A 38 25.15 0.21 -8.06
CA THR A 38 24.75 0.02 -9.45
C THR A 38 23.59 0.96 -9.74
N PRO A 39 23.73 1.95 -10.66
CA PRO A 39 22.62 2.79 -11.07
C PRO A 39 21.41 1.97 -11.50
N SER A 40 20.23 2.30 -10.99
CA SER A 40 18.95 1.67 -11.34
C SER A 40 18.45 2.20 -12.69
N VAL A 41 19.21 1.90 -13.76
CA VAL A 41 18.98 2.34 -15.13
C VAL A 41 19.09 1.14 -16.06
N VAL A 42 18.13 1.01 -16.99
CA VAL A 42 18.09 -0.03 -18.01
C VAL A 42 18.03 0.62 -19.40
N ARG A 43 18.82 0.13 -20.33
CA ARG A 43 18.81 0.50 -21.74
C ARG A 43 18.60 -0.75 -22.60
N ILE A 44 17.71 -0.66 -23.60
CA ILE A 44 17.49 -1.71 -24.61
C ILE A 44 17.79 -1.13 -26.00
N ASP A 45 18.79 -1.69 -26.69
CA ASP A 45 19.14 -1.24 -28.03
C ASP A 45 18.23 -1.86 -29.11
N GLY A 46 18.36 -1.39 -30.36
CA GLY A 46 17.53 -1.88 -31.48
C GLY A 46 17.72 -3.37 -31.84
N ARG A 47 18.71 -4.05 -31.25
CA ARG A 47 18.92 -5.50 -31.34
C ARG A 47 18.29 -6.27 -30.16
N GLY A 48 17.61 -5.56 -29.25
CA GLY A 48 17.04 -6.14 -28.04
C GLY A 48 18.06 -6.43 -26.93
N ARG A 49 19.31 -5.98 -27.07
CA ARG A 49 20.35 -6.19 -26.06
C ARG A 49 20.10 -5.26 -24.87
N ARG A 50 19.99 -5.86 -23.69
CA ARG A 50 19.76 -5.18 -22.41
C ARG A 50 21.08 -4.79 -21.74
N THR A 51 21.16 -3.59 -21.23
CA THR A 51 22.31 -3.04 -20.50
C THR A 51 21.79 -2.39 -19.22
N VAL A 52 22.46 -2.65 -18.08
CA VAL A 52 22.08 -2.17 -16.75
C VAL A 52 23.23 -1.36 -16.16
N GLY A 53 22.91 -0.48 -15.22
CA GLY A 53 23.87 0.23 -14.39
C GLY A 53 24.58 1.37 -15.11
N ARG A 54 25.85 1.61 -14.79
CA ARG A 54 26.63 2.74 -15.30
C ARG A 54 26.65 2.85 -16.83
N ARG A 55 26.74 1.71 -17.52
CA ARG A 55 26.73 1.69 -19.00
C ARG A 55 25.41 2.14 -19.59
N ALA A 56 24.30 1.80 -18.92
CA ALA A 56 22.97 2.26 -19.29
C ALA A 56 22.77 3.73 -18.91
N HIS A 57 23.31 4.17 -17.78
CA HIS A 57 23.17 5.54 -17.27
C HIS A 57 23.64 6.59 -18.26
N ALA A 58 24.75 6.34 -18.98
CA ALA A 58 25.21 7.22 -20.07
C ALA A 58 24.17 7.36 -21.20
N GLY A 59 23.28 6.41 -21.35
CA GLY A 59 22.20 6.43 -22.34
C GLY A 59 21.05 7.37 -21.97
N LEU A 60 20.87 7.77 -20.72
CA LEU A 60 19.82 8.71 -20.32
C LEU A 60 19.90 10.04 -21.08
N GLU A 61 21.12 10.47 -21.42
CA GLU A 61 21.35 11.67 -22.23
C GLU A 61 21.47 11.36 -23.73
N ALA A 62 22.21 10.29 -24.08
CA ALA A 62 22.55 9.99 -25.46
C ALA A 62 21.39 9.33 -26.22
N ASP A 63 20.53 8.58 -25.55
CA ASP A 63 19.49 7.74 -26.16
C ASP A 63 18.28 7.61 -25.18
N PRO A 64 17.60 8.74 -24.83
CA PRO A 64 16.59 8.77 -23.80
C PRO A 64 15.32 7.98 -24.14
N THR A 65 15.02 7.75 -25.42
CA THR A 65 13.85 6.94 -25.84
C THR A 65 14.07 5.43 -25.67
N ASN A 66 15.31 5.01 -25.44
CA ASN A 66 15.70 3.62 -25.26
C ASN A 66 16.40 3.37 -23.91
N THR A 67 16.32 4.34 -22.98
CA THR A 67 16.96 4.26 -21.68
C THR A 67 16.03 4.81 -20.61
N HIS A 68 15.72 3.99 -19.61
CA HIS A 68 14.83 4.36 -18.51
C HIS A 68 15.52 4.19 -17.15
N GLY A 69 15.18 5.08 -16.23
CA GLY A 69 15.49 5.05 -14.81
C GLY A 69 14.25 5.41 -13.98
N GLU A 70 14.36 5.34 -12.66
CA GLU A 70 13.38 5.86 -11.68
C GLU A 70 11.98 5.22 -11.69
N TRP A 71 11.78 4.14 -12.41
CA TRP A 71 10.50 3.43 -12.48
C TRP A 71 10.04 2.83 -11.14
N LYS A 72 10.86 2.82 -10.08
CA LYS A 72 10.46 2.31 -8.75
C LYS A 72 9.20 3.01 -8.22
N ARG A 73 8.99 4.27 -8.60
CA ARG A 73 7.77 5.03 -8.27
C ARG A 73 6.51 4.48 -8.95
N LEU A 74 6.67 3.75 -10.05
CA LEU A 74 5.59 3.15 -10.84
C LEU A 74 5.36 1.67 -10.47
N MET A 75 6.07 1.14 -9.50
CA MET A 75 5.90 -0.25 -9.06
C MET A 75 4.44 -0.56 -8.70
N GLY A 76 3.96 -1.71 -9.16
CA GLY A 76 2.58 -2.13 -8.94
C GLY A 76 1.54 -1.44 -9.84
N THR A 77 1.96 -0.61 -10.81
CA THR A 77 1.09 -0.02 -11.83
C THR A 77 1.11 -0.81 -13.14
N ALA A 78 0.11 -0.57 -14.01
CA ALA A 78 0.04 -1.16 -15.35
C ALA A 78 0.86 -0.37 -16.39
N GLU A 79 1.61 0.64 -15.99
CA GLU A 79 2.39 1.48 -16.90
C GLU A 79 3.53 0.68 -17.53
N ARG A 80 3.65 0.78 -18.87
CA ARG A 80 4.73 0.15 -19.60
C ARG A 80 5.68 1.22 -20.15
N LEU A 81 6.95 1.08 -19.84
CA LEU A 81 8.00 1.94 -20.37
C LEU A 81 8.45 1.38 -21.72
N ALA A 82 8.27 2.21 -22.76
CA ALA A 82 8.56 1.82 -24.14
C ALA A 82 10.03 2.08 -24.52
N PHE A 83 10.61 1.16 -25.30
CA PHE A 83 11.94 1.26 -25.89
C PHE A 83 11.78 1.31 -27.42
N GLU A 84 11.80 2.51 -27.98
CA GLU A 84 11.41 2.75 -29.38
C GLU A 84 12.22 1.92 -30.39
N ALA A 85 13.52 1.82 -30.20
CA ALA A 85 14.43 1.15 -31.16
C ALA A 85 14.19 -0.37 -31.22
N SER A 86 13.73 -1.01 -30.15
CA SER A 86 13.47 -2.44 -30.10
C SER A 86 11.99 -2.78 -30.22
N GLY A 87 11.10 -1.79 -30.05
CA GLY A 87 9.66 -2.01 -29.92
C GLY A 87 9.24 -2.71 -28.62
N ALA A 88 10.16 -2.91 -27.67
CA ALA A 88 9.86 -3.50 -26.37
C ALA A 88 9.10 -2.50 -25.47
N ALA A 89 8.21 -3.00 -24.62
CA ALA A 89 7.56 -2.20 -23.59
C ALA A 89 7.49 -3.04 -22.31
N LEU A 90 8.19 -2.61 -21.26
CA LEU A 90 8.38 -3.36 -20.02
C LEU A 90 7.61 -2.72 -18.84
N LEU A 91 7.09 -3.56 -17.96
CA LEU A 91 6.52 -3.15 -16.67
C LEU A 91 7.65 -2.72 -15.71
N PRO A 92 7.35 -1.89 -14.69
CA PRO A 92 8.34 -1.48 -13.68
C PRO A 92 9.00 -2.65 -12.96
N GLU A 93 8.27 -3.71 -12.63
CA GLU A 93 8.82 -4.92 -12.03
C GLU A 93 9.72 -5.72 -13.00
N GLU A 94 9.47 -5.66 -14.30
CA GLU A 94 10.33 -6.30 -15.31
C GLU A 94 11.66 -5.55 -15.43
N LEU A 95 11.64 -4.21 -15.37
CA LEU A 95 12.84 -3.39 -15.30
C LEU A 95 13.62 -3.60 -13.99
N SER A 96 12.91 -3.70 -12.87
CA SER A 96 13.50 -4.02 -11.57
C SER A 96 14.17 -5.39 -11.58
N ALA A 97 13.58 -6.36 -12.27
CA ALA A 97 14.16 -7.68 -12.43
C ALA A 97 15.52 -7.63 -13.19
N GLU A 98 15.68 -6.76 -14.20
CA GLU A 98 16.96 -6.59 -14.89
C GLU A 98 18.05 -6.07 -13.94
N VAL A 99 17.70 -5.12 -13.05
CA VAL A 99 18.63 -4.60 -12.05
C VAL A 99 19.00 -5.67 -11.04
N ILE A 100 18.00 -6.40 -10.50
CA ILE A 100 18.23 -7.48 -9.55
C ILE A 100 19.07 -8.59 -10.20
N ALA A 101 18.81 -8.96 -11.47
CA ALA A 101 19.59 -9.95 -12.19
C ALA A 101 21.04 -9.52 -12.37
N SER A 102 21.31 -8.21 -12.58
CA SER A 102 22.66 -7.67 -12.61
C SER A 102 23.37 -7.85 -11.27
N LEU A 103 22.70 -7.51 -10.14
CA LEU A 103 23.25 -7.68 -8.78
C LEU A 103 23.48 -9.15 -8.42
N VAL A 104 22.57 -10.04 -8.84
CA VAL A 104 22.72 -11.51 -8.71
C VAL A 104 23.94 -11.98 -9.51
N GLY A 105 24.18 -11.41 -10.69
CA GLY A 105 25.37 -11.64 -11.50
C GLY A 105 26.65 -11.22 -10.77
N ASP A 106 26.66 -10.03 -10.17
CA ASP A 106 27.80 -9.53 -9.39
C ASP A 106 28.12 -10.46 -8.19
N VAL A 107 27.07 -10.95 -7.50
CA VAL A 107 27.25 -11.96 -6.43
C VAL A 107 27.82 -13.26 -6.98
N ARG A 108 27.33 -13.75 -8.13
CA ARG A 108 27.86 -14.97 -8.75
C ARG A 108 29.34 -14.81 -9.08
N ASP A 109 29.73 -13.67 -9.62
CA ASP A 109 31.12 -13.42 -10.05
C ASP A 109 32.04 -13.23 -8.83
N ALA A 110 31.57 -12.63 -7.74
CA ALA A 110 32.33 -12.43 -6.51
C ALA A 110 32.40 -13.69 -5.62
N ALA A 111 31.28 -14.41 -5.46
CA ALA A 111 31.16 -15.52 -4.52
C ALA A 111 31.23 -16.91 -5.17
N GLY A 112 31.24 -17.00 -6.51
CA GLY A 112 31.37 -18.26 -7.26
C GLY A 112 30.08 -19.09 -7.33
N PHE A 113 28.92 -18.56 -6.93
CA PHE A 113 27.61 -19.22 -7.07
C PHE A 113 26.50 -18.19 -7.32
N ALA A 114 25.48 -18.55 -8.08
CA ALA A 114 24.29 -17.73 -8.25
C ALA A 114 23.37 -17.90 -7.02
N PRO A 115 23.00 -16.80 -6.33
CA PRO A 115 22.09 -16.90 -5.19
C PRO A 115 20.68 -17.33 -5.63
N ARG A 116 20.08 -18.26 -4.87
CA ARG A 116 18.70 -18.71 -5.05
C ARG A 116 17.70 -17.98 -4.16
N ALA A 117 18.19 -17.35 -3.11
CA ALA A 117 17.38 -16.67 -2.11
C ALA A 117 18.01 -15.33 -1.73
N ALA A 118 17.18 -14.31 -1.52
CA ALA A 118 17.61 -13.00 -1.04
C ALA A 118 16.51 -12.29 -0.24
N VAL A 119 16.95 -11.38 0.65
CA VAL A 119 16.08 -10.35 1.21
C VAL A 119 16.20 -9.10 0.35
N ILE A 120 15.07 -8.53 -0.06
CA ILE A 120 15.01 -7.31 -0.87
C ILE A 120 14.34 -6.21 -0.05
N SER A 121 14.92 -4.99 -0.07
CA SER A 121 14.37 -3.84 0.64
C SER A 121 13.15 -3.23 -0.06
N THR A 122 12.23 -2.69 0.74
CA THR A 122 11.09 -1.88 0.27
C THR A 122 10.92 -0.65 1.16
N PRO A 123 10.51 0.50 0.61
CA PRO A 123 10.11 1.64 1.43
C PRO A 123 9.02 1.28 2.45
N ALA A 124 9.01 1.96 3.61
CA ALA A 124 7.98 1.74 4.63
C ALA A 124 6.57 2.09 4.14
N LEU A 125 6.46 3.00 3.17
CA LEU A 125 5.22 3.48 2.56
C LEU A 125 4.68 2.57 1.44
N PHE A 126 5.41 1.50 1.05
CA PHE A 126 4.93 0.62 -0.01
C PHE A 126 3.65 -0.08 0.41
N GLU A 127 2.66 0.02 -0.45
CA GLU A 127 1.40 -0.70 -0.35
C GLU A 127 1.54 -2.12 -0.95
N LEU A 128 0.53 -2.97 -0.76
CA LEU A 128 0.58 -4.36 -1.21
C LEU A 128 0.91 -4.55 -2.70
N PRO A 129 0.33 -3.78 -3.66
CA PRO A 129 0.68 -3.94 -5.08
C PRO A 129 2.16 -3.68 -5.36
N GLN A 130 2.77 -2.70 -4.68
CA GLN A 130 4.18 -2.36 -4.84
C GLN A 130 5.10 -3.41 -4.22
N SER A 131 4.75 -3.91 -3.03
CA SER A 131 5.48 -5.00 -2.36
C SER A 131 5.40 -6.29 -3.19
N HIS A 132 4.21 -6.63 -3.70
CA HIS A 132 4.03 -7.78 -4.60
C HIS A 132 4.86 -7.66 -5.89
N ALA A 133 4.87 -6.48 -6.52
CA ALA A 133 5.68 -6.21 -7.72
C ALA A 133 7.17 -6.35 -7.42
N THR A 134 7.65 -5.91 -6.24
CA THR A 134 9.05 -6.08 -5.81
C THR A 134 9.41 -7.56 -5.62
N ALA A 135 8.56 -8.33 -4.94
CA ALA A 135 8.79 -9.77 -4.79
C ALA A 135 8.75 -10.51 -6.14
N ARG A 136 7.87 -10.10 -7.05
CA ARG A 136 7.80 -10.61 -8.43
C ARG A 136 9.07 -10.29 -9.21
N ALA A 137 9.60 -9.08 -9.09
CA ALA A 137 10.86 -8.69 -9.72
C ALA A 137 12.03 -9.60 -9.30
N GLY A 138 12.12 -9.93 -8.01
CA GLY A 138 13.12 -10.89 -7.51
C GLY A 138 12.98 -12.27 -8.13
N ARG A 139 11.73 -12.78 -8.24
CA ARG A 139 11.48 -14.08 -8.90
C ARG A 139 11.79 -14.05 -10.39
N LEU A 140 11.44 -12.98 -11.10
CA LEU A 140 11.79 -12.79 -12.51
C LEU A 140 13.31 -12.73 -12.74
N ALA A 141 14.06 -12.23 -11.77
CA ALA A 141 15.53 -12.22 -11.78
C ALA A 141 16.16 -13.60 -11.49
N GLY A 142 15.36 -14.64 -11.23
CA GLY A 142 15.81 -16.00 -11.01
C GLY A 142 15.97 -16.42 -9.54
N LEU A 143 15.53 -15.59 -8.58
CA LEU A 143 15.48 -15.98 -7.18
C LEU A 143 14.29 -16.92 -6.94
N GLU A 144 14.56 -18.07 -6.28
CA GLU A 144 13.51 -19.04 -5.90
C GLU A 144 12.76 -18.57 -4.65
N GLU A 145 13.47 -17.92 -3.72
CA GLU A 145 12.92 -17.44 -2.46
C GLU A 145 13.26 -15.95 -2.27
N VAL A 146 12.21 -15.14 -2.11
CA VAL A 146 12.32 -13.70 -1.92
C VAL A 146 11.58 -13.32 -0.64
N VAL A 147 12.31 -12.70 0.28
CA VAL A 147 11.74 -12.11 1.50
C VAL A 147 11.88 -10.60 1.41
N LEU A 148 10.87 -9.86 1.82
CA LEU A 148 10.92 -8.40 1.84
C LEU A 148 11.24 -7.88 3.24
N ILE A 149 11.96 -6.76 3.30
CA ILE A 149 12.22 -6.00 4.53
C ILE A 149 12.00 -4.52 4.28
N GLN A 150 11.44 -3.82 5.25
CA GLN A 150 11.32 -2.36 5.15
C GLN A 150 12.70 -1.70 5.31
N GLU A 151 13.02 -0.73 4.43
CA GLU A 151 14.28 0.02 4.43
C GLU A 151 14.67 0.59 5.81
N PRO A 152 13.75 1.21 6.59
CA PRO A 152 14.10 1.69 7.93
C PRO A 152 14.46 0.58 8.92
N ILE A 153 13.82 -0.57 8.84
CA ILE A 153 14.15 -1.74 9.67
C ILE A 153 15.55 -2.24 9.32
N ALA A 154 15.84 -2.42 8.02
CA ALA A 154 17.16 -2.84 7.54
C ALA A 154 18.25 -1.86 8.01
N SER A 155 17.99 -0.56 7.88
CA SER A 155 18.92 0.50 8.30
C SER A 155 19.22 0.46 9.80
N ALA A 156 18.20 0.27 10.63
CA ALA A 156 18.38 0.18 12.08
C ALA A 156 19.22 -1.06 12.48
N ILE A 157 18.99 -2.22 11.84
CA ILE A 157 19.77 -3.43 12.07
C ILE A 157 21.24 -3.19 11.72
N ALA A 158 21.52 -2.61 10.56
CA ALA A 158 22.90 -2.32 10.13
C ALA A 158 23.57 -1.24 10.98
N ALA A 159 22.79 -0.31 11.58
CA ALA A 159 23.27 0.68 12.54
C ALA A 159 23.54 0.10 13.94
N GLY A 160 23.38 -1.22 14.13
CA GLY A 160 23.72 -1.94 15.35
C GLY A 160 22.58 -2.05 16.34
N TRP A 161 21.33 -1.87 15.92
CA TRP A 161 20.17 -2.12 16.80
C TRP A 161 20.17 -3.60 17.29
N ARG A 162 19.83 -3.80 18.54
CA ARG A 162 19.75 -5.12 19.21
C ARG A 162 18.45 -5.24 20.00
N ALA A 163 17.98 -6.46 20.20
CA ALA A 163 16.72 -6.75 20.90
C ALA A 163 16.63 -6.23 22.35
N GLY A 164 17.74 -5.82 22.95
CA GLY A 164 17.79 -5.23 24.29
C GLY A 164 17.94 -3.70 24.28
N ASP A 165 17.94 -3.06 23.12
CA ASP A 165 18.01 -1.61 23.05
C ASP A 165 16.63 -1.01 23.34
N ASP A 166 16.51 -0.28 24.43
CA ASP A 166 15.30 0.46 24.79
C ASP A 166 15.30 1.83 24.10
N GLY A 167 14.09 2.34 23.85
CA GLY A 167 13.87 3.67 23.32
C GLY A 167 13.47 3.73 21.85
N ALA A 168 13.11 4.93 21.43
CA ALA A 168 12.71 5.22 20.06
C ALA A 168 13.92 5.55 19.19
N TRP A 169 13.92 5.06 17.94
CA TRP A 169 14.90 5.38 16.92
C TRP A 169 14.23 6.12 15.78
N LEU A 170 14.97 6.99 15.11
CA LEU A 170 14.51 7.68 13.91
C LEU A 170 15.40 7.27 12.74
N VAL A 171 14.79 6.82 11.64
CA VAL A 171 15.49 6.66 10.36
C VAL A 171 15.10 7.83 9.47
N PHE A 172 16.10 8.56 9.02
CA PHE A 172 15.98 9.70 8.12
C PHE A 172 16.61 9.32 6.79
N ASP A 173 15.78 8.90 5.85
CA ASP A 173 16.20 8.50 4.51
C ASP A 173 15.90 9.61 3.52
N LEU A 174 16.95 10.26 3.00
CA LEU A 174 16.88 11.26 1.95
C LEU A 174 17.58 10.71 0.70
N GLY A 175 16.76 10.18 -0.20
CA GLY A 175 17.21 9.61 -1.45
C GLY A 175 17.46 10.63 -2.57
N GLY A 176 17.53 10.16 -3.80
CA GLY A 176 17.66 11.03 -4.99
C GLY A 176 16.44 11.88 -5.25
N GLY A 177 15.24 11.44 -4.88
CA GLY A 177 14.00 12.17 -5.16
C GLY A 177 12.91 12.02 -4.11
N THR A 178 13.17 11.30 -3.02
CA THR A 178 12.21 11.06 -1.94
C THR A 178 12.86 11.29 -0.58
N LEU A 179 12.06 11.78 0.36
CA LEU A 179 12.34 11.77 1.78
C LEU A 179 11.42 10.77 2.46
N ASP A 180 11.98 9.84 3.22
CA ASP A 180 11.27 8.93 4.10
C ASP A 180 11.80 9.08 5.53
N VAL A 181 10.93 9.43 6.46
CA VAL A 181 11.26 9.51 7.89
C VAL A 181 10.42 8.49 8.63
N SER A 182 11.07 7.58 9.33
CA SER A 182 10.40 6.51 10.06
C SER A 182 10.75 6.56 11.55
N LEU A 183 9.72 6.51 12.39
CA LEU A 183 9.84 6.35 13.83
C LEU A 183 9.77 4.85 14.15
N LEU A 184 10.81 4.35 14.83
CA LEU A 184 10.90 2.95 15.24
C LEU A 184 10.92 2.85 16.75
N GLU A 185 10.33 1.78 17.27
CA GLU A 185 10.37 1.42 18.69
C GLU A 185 10.65 -0.07 18.88
N THR A 186 11.29 -0.36 20.01
CA THR A 186 11.42 -1.74 20.47
C THR A 186 10.30 -2.05 21.46
N THR A 187 9.54 -3.09 21.17
CA THR A 187 8.49 -3.61 22.07
C THR A 187 8.70 -5.11 22.21
N ASP A 188 8.85 -5.60 23.45
CA ASP A 188 9.09 -7.02 23.75
C ASP A 188 10.30 -7.61 22.97
N GLY A 189 11.37 -6.83 22.83
CA GLY A 189 12.56 -7.22 22.08
C GLY A 189 12.37 -7.29 20.55
N ARG A 190 11.29 -6.71 20.03
CA ARG A 190 10.98 -6.64 18.58
C ARG A 190 11.02 -5.21 18.09
N LEU A 191 11.74 -4.99 17.00
CA LEU A 191 11.78 -3.70 16.31
C LEU A 191 10.56 -3.57 15.40
N ARG A 192 9.86 -2.45 15.49
CA ARG A 192 8.72 -2.12 14.63
C ARG A 192 8.76 -0.67 14.17
N VAL A 193 8.22 -0.39 13.01
CA VAL A 193 7.90 0.97 12.58
C VAL A 193 6.59 1.38 13.27
N VAL A 194 6.65 2.44 14.07
CA VAL A 194 5.48 2.98 14.79
C VAL A 194 4.66 3.84 13.85
N ASP A 195 5.35 4.76 13.16
CA ASP A 195 4.74 5.69 12.22
C ASP A 195 5.82 6.21 11.26
N HIS A 196 5.38 6.83 10.19
CA HIS A 196 6.27 7.39 9.17
C HIS A 196 5.69 8.69 8.62
N ALA A 197 6.58 9.55 8.14
CA ALA A 197 6.26 10.72 7.34
C ALA A 197 7.21 10.76 6.15
N GLY A 198 6.79 11.34 5.05
CA GLY A 198 7.65 11.40 3.87
C GLY A 198 7.22 12.50 2.91
N ASP A 199 8.09 12.73 1.94
CA ASP A 199 7.86 13.65 0.84
C ASP A 199 8.46 13.02 -0.43
N ASN A 200 7.59 12.53 -1.32
CA ASN A 200 8.01 11.85 -2.53
C ASN A 200 8.59 12.78 -3.60
N PHE A 201 8.65 14.08 -3.31
CA PHE A 201 9.15 15.14 -4.19
C PHE A 201 10.17 16.01 -3.45
N LEU A 202 10.95 15.39 -2.57
CA LEU A 202 12.04 16.02 -1.84
C LEU A 202 13.25 15.10 -1.82
N GLY A 203 14.30 15.46 -2.55
CA GLY A 203 15.51 14.64 -2.61
C GLY A 203 16.71 15.39 -3.20
N GLY A 204 17.74 14.62 -3.49
CA GLY A 204 18.98 15.14 -4.07
C GLY A 204 18.79 15.90 -5.39
N LYS A 205 17.81 15.51 -6.21
CA LYS A 205 17.49 16.14 -7.50
C LYS A 205 16.89 17.54 -7.37
N ASP A 206 16.10 17.78 -6.32
CA ASP A 206 15.57 19.13 -6.07
C ASP A 206 16.71 20.06 -5.69
N MET A 207 17.69 19.54 -4.96
CA MET A 207 18.92 20.26 -4.65
C MET A 207 19.78 20.49 -5.92
N ASP A 208 19.87 19.48 -6.80
CA ASP A 208 20.54 19.61 -8.10
C ASP A 208 19.84 20.62 -9.00
N ALA A 209 18.50 20.65 -9.01
CA ALA A 209 17.72 21.62 -9.77
C ALA A 209 17.96 23.07 -9.28
N ALA A 210 18.05 23.27 -7.97
CA ALA A 210 18.41 24.58 -7.40
C ALA A 210 19.84 25.00 -7.83
N LEU A 211 20.78 24.06 -7.85
CA LEU A 211 22.16 24.32 -8.27
C LEU A 211 22.23 24.60 -9.78
N VAL A 212 21.46 23.89 -10.62
CA VAL A 212 21.30 24.17 -12.05
C VAL A 212 20.74 25.59 -12.28
N ALA A 213 19.69 25.97 -11.54
CA ALA A 213 19.13 27.33 -11.63
C ALA A 213 20.15 28.41 -11.24
N TRP A 214 20.94 28.17 -10.20
CA TRP A 214 22.06 29.03 -9.80
C TRP A 214 23.12 29.15 -10.92
N ALA A 215 23.52 28.02 -11.53
CA ALA A 215 24.49 28.01 -12.61
C ALA A 215 23.96 28.75 -13.85
N ILE A 216 22.70 28.53 -14.24
CA ILE A 216 22.07 29.27 -15.36
C ILE A 216 22.07 30.76 -15.10
N ALA A 217 21.76 31.20 -13.87
CA ALA A 217 21.79 32.62 -13.50
C ALA A 217 23.22 33.19 -13.60
N ARG A 218 24.26 32.45 -13.19
CA ARG A 218 25.66 32.85 -13.27
C ARG A 218 26.18 32.92 -14.71
N LEU A 219 25.66 32.10 -15.62
CA LEU A 219 25.99 32.15 -17.06
C LEU A 219 25.35 33.34 -17.77
N GLY A 220 24.40 34.04 -17.17
CA GLY A 220 23.78 35.25 -17.72
C GLY A 220 23.10 35.02 -19.08
N ARG A 221 23.56 35.69 -20.15
CA ARG A 221 22.98 35.57 -21.50
C ARG A 221 23.08 34.14 -22.06
N GLU A 222 24.18 33.44 -21.82
CA GLU A 222 24.38 32.06 -22.26
C GLU A 222 23.41 31.10 -21.54
N GLY A 223 23.20 31.31 -20.25
CA GLY A 223 22.22 30.56 -19.47
C GLY A 223 20.77 30.81 -19.95
N ALA A 224 20.41 32.06 -20.24
CA ALA A 224 19.10 32.39 -20.80
C ALA A 224 18.90 31.76 -22.19
N ALA A 225 19.96 31.71 -23.05
CA ALA A 225 19.91 31.03 -24.35
C ALA A 225 19.74 29.50 -24.18
N LEU A 226 20.43 28.90 -23.21
CA LEU A 226 20.30 27.48 -22.88
C LEU A 226 18.90 27.13 -22.42
N GLU A 227 18.29 27.95 -21.54
CA GLU A 227 16.92 27.77 -21.09
C GLU A 227 15.89 27.90 -22.21
N ALA A 228 16.07 28.91 -23.12
CA ALA A 228 15.22 29.07 -24.29
C ALA A 228 15.31 27.88 -25.26
N ALA A 229 16.48 27.23 -25.34
CA ALA A 229 16.73 26.06 -26.20
C ALA A 229 16.33 24.72 -25.56
N ARG A 230 15.78 24.70 -24.31
CA ARG A 230 15.51 23.48 -23.55
C ARG A 230 14.61 22.47 -24.26
N ALA A 231 13.74 22.94 -25.16
CA ALA A 231 12.85 22.08 -25.94
C ALA A 231 13.54 21.43 -27.14
N LEU A 232 14.69 22.00 -27.60
CA LEU A 232 15.46 21.51 -28.75
C LEU A 232 16.40 20.37 -28.35
N PRO A 233 16.70 19.41 -29.23
CA PRO A 233 17.59 18.28 -28.93
C PRO A 233 18.96 18.68 -28.36
N ASP A 234 19.59 19.70 -28.94
CA ASP A 234 20.90 20.18 -28.49
C ASP A 234 20.84 20.92 -27.16
N GLY A 235 19.78 21.72 -26.93
CA GLY A 235 19.54 22.37 -25.66
C GLY A 235 19.29 21.36 -24.54
N ARG A 236 18.52 20.32 -24.82
CA ARG A 236 18.29 19.21 -23.84
C ARG A 236 19.59 18.53 -23.44
N ARG A 237 20.44 18.21 -24.42
CA ARG A 237 21.77 17.59 -24.15
C ARG A 237 22.67 18.51 -23.34
N ALA A 238 22.71 19.79 -23.67
CA ALA A 238 23.52 20.76 -22.93
C ALA A 238 23.02 20.93 -21.48
N LEU A 239 21.71 21.00 -21.30
CA LEU A 239 21.09 21.08 -19.95
C LEU A 239 21.32 19.80 -19.13
N ALA A 240 21.29 18.62 -19.76
CA ALA A 240 21.58 17.36 -19.10
C ALA A 240 23.06 17.30 -18.64
N ARG A 241 24.01 17.76 -19.48
CA ARG A 241 25.44 17.88 -19.10
C ARG A 241 25.63 18.84 -17.92
N LEU A 242 24.94 19.99 -17.94
CA LEU A 242 24.98 20.95 -16.82
C LEU A 242 24.46 20.34 -15.53
N ARG A 243 23.34 19.59 -15.60
CA ARG A 243 22.78 18.85 -14.44
C ARG A 243 23.79 17.85 -13.88
N ALA A 244 24.41 17.04 -14.74
CA ALA A 244 25.42 16.09 -14.32
C ALA A 244 26.63 16.78 -13.67
N ALA A 245 27.10 17.91 -14.23
CA ALA A 245 28.19 18.69 -13.64
C ALA A 245 27.82 19.30 -12.29
N CYS A 246 26.57 19.78 -12.11
CA CYS A 246 26.05 20.27 -10.86
C CYS A 246 25.95 19.16 -9.79
N GLU A 247 25.45 17.98 -10.16
CA GLU A 247 25.41 16.83 -9.26
C GLU A 247 26.80 16.41 -8.77
N GLN A 248 27.78 16.35 -9.70
CA GLN A 248 29.17 16.05 -9.33
C GLN A 248 29.79 17.12 -8.41
N ALA A 249 29.52 18.40 -8.66
CA ALA A 249 29.93 19.47 -7.76
C ALA A 249 29.29 19.35 -6.37
N LYS A 250 27.99 19.07 -6.29
CA LYS A 250 27.28 18.79 -5.01
C LYS A 250 27.95 17.64 -4.24
N ILE A 251 28.27 16.54 -4.93
CA ILE A 251 28.94 15.38 -4.34
C ILE A 251 30.34 15.77 -3.84
N ALA A 252 31.12 16.50 -4.65
CA ALA A 252 32.45 16.96 -4.29
C ALA A 252 32.45 17.86 -3.05
N LEU A 253 31.46 18.76 -2.95
CA LEU A 253 31.31 19.69 -1.82
C LEU A 253 30.95 18.98 -0.51
N SER A 254 30.54 17.70 -0.54
CA SER A 254 30.40 16.90 0.69
C SER A 254 31.75 16.61 1.37
N ARG A 255 32.88 16.73 0.61
CA ARG A 255 34.24 16.43 1.09
C ARG A 255 35.19 17.64 0.98
N ALA A 256 34.94 18.52 0.01
CA ALA A 256 35.71 19.73 -0.24
C ALA A 256 34.92 21.00 0.11
N GLU A 257 35.61 22.13 0.27
CA GLU A 257 34.97 23.43 0.54
C GLU A 257 34.67 24.19 -0.77
N HIS A 258 35.29 23.79 -1.87
CA HIS A 258 35.15 24.40 -3.19
C HIS A 258 34.98 23.30 -4.24
N ALA A 259 34.21 23.59 -5.29
CA ALA A 259 34.06 22.76 -6.46
C ALA A 259 33.87 23.64 -7.70
N THR A 260 34.20 23.11 -8.89
CA THR A 260 34.02 23.80 -10.18
C THR A 260 32.99 23.05 -11.01
N ILE A 261 32.01 23.78 -11.54
CA ILE A 261 30.98 23.29 -12.46
C ILE A 261 31.41 23.68 -13.89
N VAL A 262 31.64 22.70 -14.75
CA VAL A 262 31.95 22.91 -16.16
C VAL A 262 30.66 22.99 -16.97
N ALA A 263 30.36 24.17 -17.54
CA ALA A 263 29.16 24.44 -18.34
C ALA A 263 29.58 24.87 -19.76
N GLY A 264 29.75 23.89 -20.68
CA GLY A 264 30.29 24.12 -21.99
C GLY A 264 31.78 24.60 -21.92
N ASP A 265 32.07 25.79 -22.40
CA ASP A 265 33.39 26.42 -22.35
C ASP A 265 33.60 27.29 -21.10
N ARG A 266 32.65 27.29 -20.19
CA ARG A 266 32.69 28.11 -18.95
C ARG A 266 32.92 27.23 -17.73
N GLU A 267 33.67 27.78 -16.77
CA GLU A 267 33.88 27.22 -15.46
C GLU A 267 33.22 28.13 -14.41
N LEU A 268 32.42 27.55 -13.55
CA LEU A 268 31.76 28.25 -12.45
C LEU A 268 32.21 27.65 -11.13
N ASP A 269 32.88 28.46 -10.31
CA ASP A 269 33.29 28.05 -8.98
C ASP A 269 32.12 28.23 -7.99
N ILE A 270 31.96 27.24 -7.15
CA ILE A 270 30.95 27.23 -6.07
C ILE A 270 31.59 26.77 -4.77
N THR A 271 31.16 27.39 -3.67
CA THR A 271 31.59 27.03 -2.31
C THR A 271 30.54 26.16 -1.62
N ARG A 272 30.96 25.46 -0.55
CA ARG A 272 30.06 24.71 0.32
C ARG A 272 29.00 25.62 0.95
N ASP A 273 29.36 26.83 1.38
CA ASP A 273 28.42 27.80 2.00
C ASP A 273 27.32 28.25 1.01
N GLU A 274 27.67 28.43 -0.27
CA GLU A 274 26.70 28.73 -1.33
C GLU A 274 25.77 27.55 -1.52
N LEU A 275 26.28 26.31 -1.59
CA LEU A 275 25.46 25.10 -1.68
C LEU A 275 24.53 24.95 -0.47
N ASP A 276 25.06 25.16 0.75
CA ASP A 276 24.26 25.08 1.99
C ASP A 276 23.14 26.14 2.03
N SER A 277 23.39 27.31 1.46
CA SER A 277 22.38 28.37 1.31
C SER A 277 21.31 27.99 0.28
N LEU A 278 21.70 27.42 -0.87
CA LEU A 278 20.78 26.96 -1.92
C LEU A 278 19.91 25.78 -1.45
N THR A 279 20.47 24.90 -0.64
CA THR A 279 19.79 23.69 -0.18
C THR A 279 19.02 23.89 1.13
N ALA A 280 19.21 25.04 1.84
CA ALA A 280 18.56 25.34 3.11
C ALA A 280 17.02 25.19 3.11
N PRO A 281 16.28 25.62 2.08
CA PRO A 281 14.82 25.46 2.05
C PRO A 281 14.38 23.99 2.01
N PHE A 282 15.09 23.14 1.28
CA PHE A 282 14.80 21.70 1.19
C PHE A 282 15.07 21.00 2.51
N ILE A 283 16.19 21.34 3.18
CA ILE A 283 16.53 20.80 4.51
C ILE A 283 15.50 21.25 5.55
N ALA A 284 15.04 22.50 5.51
CA ALA A 284 14.02 23.01 6.42
C ALA A 284 12.69 22.27 6.24
N ARG A 285 12.30 21.96 4.99
CA ARG A 285 11.11 21.16 4.65
C ARG A 285 11.24 19.74 5.20
N ALA A 286 12.41 19.09 5.03
CA ALA A 286 12.67 17.77 5.59
C ALA A 286 12.58 17.74 7.13
N LEU A 287 13.17 18.73 7.82
CA LEU A 287 13.09 18.85 9.27
C LEU A 287 11.67 19.15 9.77
N THR A 288 10.84 19.80 8.95
CA THR A 288 9.43 20.03 9.27
C THR A 288 8.66 18.71 9.24
N ALA A 289 8.91 17.81 8.26
CA ALA A 289 8.32 16.47 8.23
C ALA A 289 8.70 15.68 9.50
N VAL A 290 9.95 15.78 9.96
CA VAL A 290 10.40 15.17 11.22
C VAL A 290 9.63 15.71 12.42
N ARG A 291 9.50 17.05 12.56
CA ARG A 291 8.77 17.66 13.69
C ARG A 291 7.31 17.24 13.70
N ASN A 292 6.67 17.21 12.54
CA ASN A 292 5.28 16.79 12.40
C ASN A 292 5.08 15.32 12.80
N LEU A 293 6.01 14.43 12.39
CA LEU A 293 5.98 13.01 12.76
C LEU A 293 6.10 12.84 14.28
N LEU A 294 7.06 13.53 14.91
CA LEU A 294 7.25 13.48 16.36
C LEU A 294 6.01 14.02 17.10
N ALA A 295 5.51 15.20 16.69
CA ALA A 295 4.32 15.81 17.31
C ALA A 295 3.08 14.92 17.18
N LYS A 296 2.83 14.31 16.01
CA LYS A 296 1.73 13.37 15.78
C LYS A 296 1.78 12.17 16.73
N ASN A 297 2.99 11.70 17.05
CA ASN A 297 3.22 10.57 17.95
C ASN A 297 3.45 11.00 19.42
N GLN A 298 3.20 12.28 19.74
CA GLN A 298 3.38 12.83 21.10
C GLN A 298 4.80 12.60 21.64
N ARG A 299 5.81 12.68 20.74
CA ARG A 299 7.23 12.51 21.07
C ARG A 299 7.99 13.82 20.92
N THR A 300 9.04 13.95 21.70
CA THR A 300 10.04 15.04 21.58
C THR A 300 11.33 14.52 20.96
N ALA A 301 12.18 15.41 20.47
CA ALA A 301 13.48 15.02 19.93
C ALA A 301 14.38 14.36 20.98
N ASP A 302 14.23 14.73 22.26
CA ASP A 302 15.02 14.18 23.36
C ASP A 302 14.71 12.71 23.67
N GLU A 303 13.52 12.25 23.31
CA GLU A 303 13.11 10.85 23.50
C GLU A 303 13.66 9.92 22.39
N ILE A 304 14.26 10.49 21.34
CA ILE A 304 14.90 9.71 20.28
C ILE A 304 16.30 9.30 20.72
N ALA A 305 16.49 8.01 20.96
CA ALA A 305 17.75 7.45 21.42
C ALA A 305 18.83 7.49 20.32
N ARG A 306 18.46 7.32 19.05
CA ARG A 306 19.39 7.30 17.91
C ARG A 306 18.72 7.72 16.61
N VAL A 307 19.49 8.44 15.77
CA VAL A 307 19.08 8.82 14.41
C VAL A 307 19.98 8.12 13.41
N VAL A 308 19.38 7.40 12.47
CA VAL A 308 20.09 6.71 11.38
C VAL A 308 19.87 7.52 10.10
N LEU A 309 20.97 7.95 9.48
CA LEU A 309 20.95 8.68 8.21
C LEU A 309 21.16 7.72 7.06
N VAL A 310 20.27 7.80 6.05
CA VAL A 310 20.26 6.97 4.85
C VAL A 310 20.21 7.86 3.62
N GLY A 311 20.81 7.41 2.53
CA GLY A 311 20.82 8.11 1.23
C GLY A 311 21.96 9.12 1.05
N GLY A 312 22.34 9.36 -0.20
CA GLY A 312 23.48 10.18 -0.58
C GLY A 312 23.45 11.62 -0.08
N PRO A 313 22.34 12.36 -0.19
CA PRO A 313 22.24 13.73 0.31
C PRO A 313 22.56 13.87 1.82
N THR A 314 22.39 12.81 2.61
CA THR A 314 22.73 12.83 4.05
C THR A 314 24.24 12.88 4.33
N LEU A 315 25.09 12.74 3.29
CA LEU A 315 26.52 12.97 3.38
C LEU A 315 26.88 14.47 3.39
N MET A 316 25.96 15.36 3.00
CA MET A 316 26.20 16.80 2.99
C MET A 316 26.40 17.33 4.43
N PRO A 317 27.52 18.04 4.71
CA PRO A 317 27.80 18.55 6.06
C PRO A 317 26.70 19.46 6.61
N GLY A 318 26.15 20.36 5.78
CA GLY A 318 25.09 21.28 6.18
C GLY A 318 23.81 20.56 6.61
N LEU A 319 23.42 19.47 5.93
CA LEU A 319 22.28 18.65 6.32
C LEU A 319 22.57 17.90 7.63
N ARG A 320 23.73 17.21 7.70
CA ARG A 320 24.11 16.45 8.91
C ARG A 320 24.18 17.35 10.12
N GLY A 321 24.73 18.56 9.98
CA GLY A 321 24.82 19.54 11.06
C GLY A 321 23.44 19.95 11.59
N ARG A 322 22.48 20.23 10.70
CA ARG A 322 21.12 20.64 11.10
C ARG A 322 20.31 19.50 11.71
N VAL A 323 20.43 18.27 11.18
CA VAL A 323 19.82 17.07 11.79
C VAL A 323 20.48 16.79 13.14
N GLY A 324 21.82 16.85 13.21
CA GLY A 324 22.57 16.67 14.45
C GLY A 324 22.18 17.67 15.55
N ALA A 325 22.00 18.93 15.19
CA ALA A 325 21.56 19.98 16.13
C ALA A 325 20.14 19.71 16.67
N MET A 326 19.25 19.12 15.89
CA MET A 326 17.89 18.78 16.32
C MET A 326 17.86 17.62 17.34
N PHE A 327 18.85 16.73 17.31
CA PHE A 327 18.91 15.53 18.14
C PHE A 327 20.17 15.44 19.04
N ASP A 328 20.79 16.59 19.40
CA ASP A 328 21.97 16.68 20.27
C ASP A 328 23.12 15.74 19.83
N GLY A 329 23.30 15.59 18.52
CA GLY A 329 24.37 14.77 17.95
C GLY A 329 24.14 13.25 18.00
N ARG A 330 22.95 12.77 18.39
CA ARG A 330 22.61 11.33 18.49
C ARG A 330 22.50 10.65 17.13
N ILE A 331 23.35 10.98 16.18
CA ILE A 331 23.45 10.34 14.86
C ILE A 331 24.28 9.06 14.98
N ALA A 332 23.80 7.96 14.39
CA ALA A 332 24.55 6.71 14.30
C ALA A 332 25.88 6.92 13.56
N ALA A 333 26.99 6.52 14.21
CA ALA A 333 28.33 6.65 13.66
C ALA A 333 28.78 5.34 12.99
N GLY A 334 29.75 5.43 12.07
CA GLY A 334 30.42 4.26 11.49
C GLY A 334 29.61 3.49 10.45
N VAL A 335 28.47 4.03 9.99
CA VAL A 335 27.64 3.46 8.92
C VAL A 335 27.74 4.28 7.65
N ASP A 336 27.79 3.62 6.50
CA ASP A 336 27.74 4.26 5.18
C ASP A 336 26.27 4.40 4.76
N PRO A 337 25.74 5.63 4.64
CA PRO A 337 24.34 5.88 4.29
C PRO A 337 23.93 5.31 2.92
N MET A 338 24.89 5.05 2.02
CA MET A 338 24.63 4.57 0.67
C MET A 338 24.44 3.06 0.58
N THR A 339 24.93 2.30 1.55
CA THR A 339 24.93 0.82 1.53
C THR A 339 24.30 0.20 2.77
N ILE A 340 23.90 1.03 3.73
CA ILE A 340 23.37 0.57 5.02
C ILE A 340 22.15 -0.35 4.87
N VAL A 341 21.24 -0.04 3.93
CA VAL A 341 20.02 -0.84 3.68
C VAL A 341 20.38 -2.24 3.19
N ALA A 342 21.26 -2.36 2.17
CA ALA A 342 21.71 -3.66 1.66
C ALA A 342 22.40 -4.49 2.76
N ARG A 343 23.23 -3.84 3.58
CA ARG A 343 23.92 -4.50 4.74
C ARG A 343 22.91 -5.02 5.75
N GLY A 344 21.89 -4.23 6.08
CA GLY A 344 20.84 -4.64 7.01
C GLY A 344 19.98 -5.77 6.45
N ALA A 345 19.64 -5.71 5.17
CA ALA A 345 18.93 -6.79 4.49
C ALA A 345 19.72 -8.11 4.51
N ALA A 346 21.05 -8.07 4.32
CA ALA A 346 21.91 -9.26 4.41
C ALA A 346 21.98 -9.82 5.85
N LEU A 347 22.09 -8.96 6.86
CA LEU A 347 22.03 -9.35 8.27
C LEU A 347 20.68 -10.00 8.61
N TYR A 348 19.60 -9.42 8.09
CA TYR A 348 18.27 -10.00 8.29
C TYR A 348 18.11 -11.35 7.59
N ALA A 349 18.62 -11.51 6.36
CA ALA A 349 18.68 -12.80 5.68
C ALA A 349 19.42 -13.87 6.52
N GLY A 350 20.51 -13.47 7.14
CA GLY A 350 21.25 -14.30 8.08
C GLY A 350 20.46 -14.69 9.32
N SER A 351 19.71 -13.73 9.89
CA SER A 351 18.87 -13.97 11.05
C SER A 351 17.71 -14.95 10.75
N LEU A 352 17.19 -14.93 9.52
CA LEU A 352 16.19 -15.90 9.06
C LEU A 352 16.79 -17.28 8.71
N GLY A 353 18.12 -17.38 8.64
CA GLY A 353 18.78 -18.58 8.13
C GLY A 353 18.54 -18.82 6.64
N LEU A 354 18.19 -17.77 5.90
CA LEU A 354 17.93 -17.80 4.46
C LEU A 354 19.24 -17.99 3.70
N ASP A 355 19.61 -19.25 3.43
CA ASP A 355 20.88 -19.58 2.74
C ASP A 355 20.71 -19.35 1.22
N ALA A 356 21.52 -18.46 0.69
CA ALA A 356 21.53 -18.15 -0.73
C ALA A 356 22.18 -19.25 -1.60
N LYS A 357 22.98 -20.14 -1.02
CA LYS A 357 23.59 -21.24 -1.76
C LYS A 357 22.55 -22.29 -2.17
N PRO A 358 22.65 -22.83 -3.39
CA PRO A 358 21.87 -24.01 -3.76
C PRO A 358 22.10 -25.12 -2.74
N ALA A 359 21.02 -25.65 -2.15
CA ALA A 359 21.15 -26.83 -1.31
C ALA A 359 21.78 -27.95 -2.14
N PRO A 360 22.78 -28.67 -1.62
CA PRO A 360 23.21 -29.92 -2.27
C PRO A 360 21.95 -30.77 -2.44
N ARG A 361 21.68 -31.21 -3.67
CA ARG A 361 20.54 -32.09 -3.95
C ARG A 361 20.65 -33.29 -3.03
N ALA A 362 19.86 -33.33 -1.97
CA ALA A 362 19.80 -34.48 -1.10
C ALA A 362 19.44 -35.70 -1.96
N PRO A 363 20.15 -36.84 -1.85
CA PRO A 363 19.73 -38.01 -2.56
C PRO A 363 18.29 -38.32 -2.16
N ALA A 364 17.43 -38.60 -3.12
CA ALA A 364 15.98 -38.77 -2.96
C ALA A 364 15.56 -39.98 -2.10
N THR A 365 16.47 -40.59 -1.36
CA THR A 365 16.28 -41.74 -0.45
C THR A 365 17.04 -41.55 0.85
N ALA A 366 16.62 -40.60 1.69
CA ALA A 366 16.94 -40.70 3.10
C ALA A 366 16.02 -41.78 3.69
N ALA A 367 16.57 -43.00 3.81
CA ALA A 367 15.90 -44.08 4.54
C ALA A 367 15.78 -43.63 6.01
N GLY A 368 14.58 -43.36 6.50
CA GLY A 368 14.33 -42.97 7.87
C GLY A 368 12.87 -42.50 8.09
N LEU A 369 12.51 -42.44 9.37
CA LEU A 369 11.21 -41.94 9.78
C LEU A 369 11.06 -40.42 9.44
N ALA A 370 9.97 -40.02 8.80
CA ALA A 370 9.71 -38.61 8.53
C ALA A 370 9.40 -37.87 9.84
N LEU A 371 10.11 -36.75 10.08
CA LEU A 371 9.95 -35.89 11.23
C LEU A 371 9.64 -34.47 10.75
N ARG A 372 8.48 -33.96 11.14
CA ARG A 372 8.11 -32.54 10.99
C ARG A 372 8.46 -31.81 12.27
N ILE A 373 9.21 -30.72 12.17
CA ILE A 373 9.62 -29.89 13.30
C ILE A 373 9.15 -28.46 13.02
N GLU A 374 8.46 -27.88 13.98
CA GLU A 374 8.03 -26.49 13.98
C GLU A 374 8.78 -25.77 15.11
N HIS A 375 9.48 -24.72 14.77
CA HIS A 375 10.29 -23.92 15.68
C HIS A 375 10.42 -22.50 15.14
N PRO A 376 10.64 -21.47 15.99
CA PRO A 376 11.01 -20.16 15.50
C PRO A 376 12.35 -20.23 14.77
N SER A 377 12.45 -19.66 13.59
CA SER A 377 13.74 -19.55 12.86
C SER A 377 14.67 -18.57 13.58
N VAL A 378 14.10 -17.52 14.17
CA VAL A 378 14.77 -16.48 14.96
C VAL A 378 13.93 -16.17 16.19
N THR A 379 14.58 -15.97 17.33
CA THR A 379 13.91 -15.58 18.57
C THR A 379 14.85 -14.79 19.47
N ALA A 380 14.29 -13.85 20.22
CA ALA A 380 14.97 -13.17 21.33
C ALA A 380 14.91 -14.02 22.64
N ASP A 381 14.03 -15.04 22.67
CA ASP A 381 13.92 -15.95 23.80
C ASP A 381 15.10 -16.92 23.82
N LEU A 382 15.74 -17.05 24.96
CA LEU A 382 16.86 -17.98 25.17
C LEU A 382 16.42 -19.44 25.36
N GLU A 383 15.14 -19.65 25.61
CA GLU A 383 14.58 -20.98 25.87
C GLU A 383 13.29 -21.24 25.10
N PRO A 384 13.31 -21.12 23.73
CA PRO A 384 12.10 -21.28 22.93
C PRO A 384 11.58 -22.71 22.93
N PHE A 385 10.27 -22.84 22.70
CA PHE A 385 9.64 -24.13 22.47
C PHE A 385 9.84 -24.60 21.02
N VAL A 386 10.09 -25.90 20.90
CA VAL A 386 10.15 -26.67 19.64
C VAL A 386 9.05 -27.72 19.69
N VAL A 387 8.20 -27.70 18.67
CA VAL A 387 7.12 -28.68 18.51
C VAL A 387 7.49 -29.64 17.36
N GLY A 388 7.31 -30.93 17.55
CA GLY A 388 7.56 -31.86 16.48
C GLY A 388 6.54 -32.98 16.41
N ARG A 389 6.43 -33.60 15.24
CA ARG A 389 5.57 -34.75 15.00
C ARG A 389 6.30 -35.78 14.12
N CYS A 390 6.40 -36.99 14.60
CA CYS A 390 6.87 -38.15 13.84
C CYS A 390 5.72 -38.67 12.97
N LEU A 391 5.96 -38.83 11.68
CA LEU A 391 5.01 -39.35 10.70
C LEU A 391 5.45 -40.76 10.24
N PRO A 392 5.05 -41.83 10.98
CA PRO A 392 5.42 -43.18 10.59
C PRO A 392 4.69 -43.65 9.33
N ALA A 393 5.41 -44.29 8.40
CA ALA A 393 4.78 -45.00 7.30
C ALA A 393 4.05 -46.26 7.84
N ALA A 394 3.15 -46.85 7.03
CA ALA A 394 2.25 -47.94 7.46
C ALA A 394 2.89 -49.15 8.15
N ASN A 395 4.21 -49.35 8.02
CA ASN A 395 4.96 -50.46 8.58
C ASN A 395 6.09 -50.01 9.53
N GLN A 396 6.06 -48.77 10.03
CA GLN A 396 7.10 -48.26 10.93
C GLN A 396 6.52 -48.02 12.34
N THR A 397 7.21 -48.49 13.36
CA THR A 397 6.84 -48.22 14.75
C THR A 397 7.27 -46.78 15.11
N PRO A 398 6.37 -45.96 15.68
CA PRO A 398 6.76 -44.60 16.11
C PRO A 398 7.76 -44.70 17.27
N PRO A 399 8.73 -43.78 17.34
CA PRO A 399 9.66 -43.71 18.47
C PRO A 399 8.90 -43.37 19.75
N ALA A 400 9.46 -43.77 20.89
CA ALA A 400 8.90 -43.47 22.20
C ALA A 400 9.42 -42.12 22.76
N ARG A 401 10.65 -41.77 22.36
CA ARG A 401 11.35 -40.60 22.87
C ARG A 401 12.19 -39.94 21.78
N VAL A 402 12.29 -38.64 21.79
CA VAL A 402 13.28 -37.86 21.03
C VAL A 402 14.23 -37.14 21.98
N ARG A 403 15.50 -37.02 21.56
CA ARG A 403 16.50 -36.20 22.22
C ARG A 403 16.94 -35.10 21.28
N ILE A 404 16.95 -33.89 21.75
CA ILE A 404 17.42 -32.71 21.00
C ILE A 404 18.72 -32.26 21.67
N GLU A 405 19.77 -32.22 20.90
CA GLU A 405 21.14 -31.92 21.34
C GLU A 405 21.66 -30.73 20.56
N ARG A 406 22.25 -29.74 21.25
CA ARG A 406 22.89 -28.62 20.57
C ARG A 406 24.26 -29.03 20.05
N GLU A 407 24.54 -28.65 18.79
CA GLU A 407 25.85 -28.87 18.16
C GLU A 407 26.81 -27.72 18.50
N ASP A 408 28.04 -28.00 18.87
CA ASP A 408 29.10 -27.02 19.01
C ASP A 408 29.67 -26.60 17.64
N ALA A 409 30.56 -25.58 17.61
CA ALA A 409 31.19 -25.09 16.38
C ALA A 409 32.03 -26.11 15.62
N GLY A 410 32.46 -27.20 16.29
CA GLY A 410 33.23 -28.33 15.73
C GLY A 410 32.38 -29.51 15.27
N GLY A 411 31.04 -29.44 15.41
CA GLY A 411 30.10 -30.52 15.09
C GLY A 411 30.02 -31.61 16.20
N GLY A 412 30.62 -31.36 17.36
CA GLY A 412 30.41 -32.10 18.59
C GLY A 412 29.07 -31.75 19.23
N VAL A 413 28.67 -32.53 20.24
CA VAL A 413 27.45 -32.27 21.01
C VAL A 413 27.84 -31.63 22.33
N ASP A 414 27.21 -30.46 22.64
CA ASP A 414 27.39 -29.78 23.93
C ASP A 414 26.60 -30.52 25.01
N GLY A 415 27.12 -31.63 25.50
CA GLY A 415 26.79 -32.49 26.63
C GLY A 415 25.41 -32.47 27.31
N GLN A 416 24.51 -31.56 27.00
CA GLN A 416 23.18 -31.38 27.59
C GLN A 416 22.08 -31.49 26.51
N GLY A 417 21.69 -32.73 26.14
CA GLY A 417 20.49 -32.93 25.32
C GLY A 417 19.22 -32.90 26.18
N THR A 418 18.16 -32.31 25.63
CA THR A 418 16.84 -32.33 26.24
C THR A 418 16.00 -33.47 25.66
N ASP A 419 15.46 -34.31 26.54
CA ASP A 419 14.59 -35.44 26.16
C ASP A 419 13.12 -35.03 26.16
N ALA A 420 12.36 -35.49 25.17
CA ALA A 420 10.91 -35.38 25.12
C ALA A 420 10.26 -36.72 24.82
N VAL A 421 9.25 -37.11 25.56
CA VAL A 421 8.43 -38.30 25.33
C VAL A 421 7.36 -37.95 24.29
N LEU A 422 7.11 -38.84 23.33
CA LEU A 422 6.09 -38.65 22.33
C LEU A 422 4.70 -39.00 22.86
N SER A 423 3.68 -38.20 22.44
CA SER A 423 2.27 -38.53 22.64
C SER A 423 1.88 -39.79 21.84
N ALA A 424 0.68 -40.31 22.08
CA ALA A 424 0.14 -41.43 21.32
C ALA A 424 0.05 -41.14 19.81
N GLU A 425 -0.12 -39.85 19.45
CA GLU A 425 -0.20 -39.36 18.05
C GLU A 425 1.20 -39.06 17.47
N GLY A 426 2.29 -39.37 18.19
CA GLY A 426 3.65 -39.13 17.76
C GLY A 426 4.15 -37.69 17.84
N SER A 427 3.47 -36.84 18.60
CA SER A 427 3.83 -35.43 18.79
C SER A 427 4.65 -35.22 20.07
N PHE A 428 5.52 -34.20 20.07
CA PHE A 428 6.28 -33.77 21.25
C PHE A 428 6.43 -32.26 21.28
N VAL A 429 6.63 -31.72 22.48
CA VAL A 429 7.00 -30.35 22.76
C VAL A 429 8.21 -30.35 23.66
N VAL A 430 9.23 -29.56 23.34
CA VAL A 430 10.43 -29.45 24.12
C VAL A 430 10.94 -28.01 24.12
N GLN A 431 11.49 -27.60 25.24
CA GLN A 431 12.17 -26.30 25.37
C GLN A 431 13.68 -26.54 25.13
N VAL A 432 14.28 -25.74 24.24
CA VAL A 432 15.71 -25.82 23.92
C VAL A 432 16.41 -24.54 24.36
N ARG A 433 17.64 -24.66 24.85
CA ARG A 433 18.42 -23.52 25.32
C ARG A 433 19.35 -23.00 24.23
N LEU A 434 19.25 -21.67 23.94
CA LEU A 434 20.05 -20.97 22.97
C LEU A 434 21.26 -20.29 23.62
N GLU A 435 22.37 -20.20 22.89
CA GLU A 435 23.43 -19.22 23.13
C GLU A 435 23.09 -17.89 22.49
N ARG A 436 23.41 -16.80 23.19
CA ARG A 436 23.11 -15.43 22.78
C ARG A 436 23.79 -15.01 21.48
N SER A 437 23.07 -14.29 20.65
CA SER A 437 23.58 -13.59 19.46
C SER A 437 24.27 -14.48 18.43
N ARG A 438 23.81 -15.72 18.29
CA ARG A 438 24.37 -16.70 17.34
C ARG A 438 23.33 -17.67 16.84
N ARG A 439 23.68 -18.38 15.74
CA ARG A 439 22.93 -19.52 15.21
C ARG A 439 23.22 -20.76 16.06
N ASN A 440 22.18 -21.28 16.71
CA ASN A 440 22.25 -22.53 17.47
C ASN A 440 21.75 -23.67 16.58
N ARG A 441 22.63 -24.63 16.30
CA ARG A 441 22.26 -25.85 15.57
C ARG A 441 21.89 -26.93 16.56
N PHE A 442 20.85 -27.68 16.21
CA PHE A 442 20.36 -28.80 17.01
C PHE A 442 20.34 -30.08 16.18
N ARG A 443 20.74 -31.17 16.80
CA ARG A 443 20.60 -32.51 16.26
C ARG A 443 19.46 -33.21 16.99
N VAL A 444 18.62 -33.90 16.21
CA VAL A 444 17.48 -34.67 16.73
C VAL A 444 17.81 -36.16 16.59
N ARG A 445 17.69 -36.89 17.68
CA ARG A 445 17.79 -38.35 17.75
C ARG A 445 16.49 -38.91 18.28
N ALA A 446 16.01 -40.01 17.72
CA ALA A 446 14.79 -40.67 18.16
C ALA A 446 15.14 -42.09 18.70
N PHE A 447 14.40 -42.54 19.70
CA PHE A 447 14.60 -43.81 20.34
C PHE A 447 13.29 -44.58 20.49
N ASP A 448 13.32 -45.86 20.28
CA ASP A 448 12.20 -46.77 20.55
C ASP A 448 12.00 -47.02 22.07
N ARG A 449 11.01 -47.86 22.42
CA ARG A 449 10.75 -48.25 23.82
C ARG A 449 11.86 -49.09 24.46
N ALA A 450 12.68 -49.74 23.65
CA ALA A 450 13.83 -50.53 24.10
C ALA A 450 15.11 -49.69 24.22
N GLY A 451 15.07 -48.39 23.83
CA GLY A 451 16.19 -47.47 23.84
C GLY A 451 17.09 -47.57 22.61
N ALA A 452 16.73 -48.32 21.58
CA ALA A 452 17.45 -48.35 20.31
C ALA A 452 17.16 -47.11 19.47
N GLU A 453 18.18 -46.58 18.77
CA GLU A 453 18.06 -45.39 17.95
C GLU A 453 17.31 -45.69 16.64
N VAL A 454 16.27 -44.89 16.37
CA VAL A 454 15.46 -44.95 15.16
C VAL A 454 16.00 -43.92 14.16
N ALA A 455 16.28 -44.36 12.93
CA ALA A 455 16.77 -43.46 11.88
C ALA A 455 15.71 -42.45 11.47
N LEU A 456 16.07 -41.15 11.49
CA LEU A 456 15.24 -40.06 11.06
C LEU A 456 15.64 -39.51 9.66
N ALA A 457 14.69 -39.16 8.84
CA ALA A 457 14.93 -38.51 7.54
C ALA A 457 15.48 -37.08 7.72
N THR A 458 14.95 -36.33 8.69
CA THR A 458 15.44 -34.99 9.08
C THR A 458 16.08 -35.11 10.46
N ARG A 459 17.39 -34.78 10.56
CA ARG A 459 18.16 -34.95 11.80
C ARG A 459 18.65 -33.68 12.44
N THR A 460 18.49 -32.54 11.78
CA THR A 460 18.99 -31.24 12.27
C THR A 460 18.05 -30.10 11.95
N PHE A 461 18.01 -29.12 12.85
CA PHE A 461 17.40 -27.82 12.63
C PHE A 461 18.24 -26.73 13.29
N ALA A 462 17.94 -25.46 13.05
CA ALA A 462 18.68 -24.37 13.66
C ALA A 462 17.72 -23.24 14.10
N ILE A 463 18.04 -22.64 15.24
CA ILE A 463 17.37 -21.44 15.77
C ILE A 463 18.45 -20.37 15.96
N VAL A 464 18.22 -19.18 15.42
CA VAL A 464 19.09 -18.02 15.64
C VAL A 464 18.59 -17.29 16.87
N HIS A 465 19.44 -17.16 17.90
CA HIS A 465 19.18 -16.18 18.94
C HIS A 465 19.64 -14.83 18.43
N GLY A 466 18.71 -13.95 18.17
CA GLY A 466 18.99 -12.67 17.55
C GLY A 466 17.76 -11.77 17.55
N VAL A 467 17.85 -10.76 16.72
CA VAL A 467 16.81 -9.77 16.52
C VAL A 467 15.54 -10.45 16.03
N SER A 468 14.51 -10.50 16.86
CA SER A 468 13.17 -10.76 16.39
C SER A 468 12.61 -9.44 15.84
N ILE A 469 12.49 -9.35 14.53
CA ILE A 469 11.80 -8.23 13.90
C ILE A 469 10.32 -8.47 14.08
N GLY A 470 9.59 -7.47 14.55
CA GLY A 470 8.15 -7.48 14.54
C GLY A 470 7.69 -7.66 13.09
N ASP A 471 6.73 -8.57 12.88
CA ASP A 471 6.14 -8.73 11.55
C ASP A 471 5.68 -7.35 11.04
N PRO A 472 5.96 -6.99 9.77
CA PRO A 472 5.64 -5.67 9.26
C PRO A 472 4.14 -5.42 9.40
N PRO A 473 3.72 -4.31 10.04
CA PRO A 473 2.31 -4.00 10.17
C PRO A 473 1.75 -3.55 8.81
N LEU A 474 0.50 -3.88 8.54
CA LEU A 474 -0.20 -3.38 7.37
C LEU A 474 -0.25 -1.85 7.39
N ALA A 475 0.17 -1.23 6.30
CA ALA A 475 0.13 0.22 6.13
C ALA A 475 -1.30 0.77 6.06
N ARG A 476 -2.25 -0.02 5.52
CA ARG A 476 -3.68 0.32 5.41
C ARG A 476 -4.56 -0.90 5.67
N ALA A 477 -5.81 -0.68 6.07
CA ALA A 477 -6.78 -1.74 6.23
C ALA A 477 -7.08 -2.45 4.90
N ILE A 478 -7.42 -3.73 4.96
CA ILE A 478 -7.86 -4.54 3.82
C ILE A 478 -9.22 -5.13 4.14
N GLY A 479 -10.12 -5.04 3.19
CA GLY A 479 -11.47 -5.55 3.31
C GLY A 479 -12.06 -6.01 1.99
N VAL A 480 -13.29 -6.44 2.07
CA VAL A 480 -14.12 -6.85 0.93
C VAL A 480 -15.27 -5.85 0.79
N ALA A 481 -15.52 -5.39 -0.44
CA ALA A 481 -16.66 -4.55 -0.75
C ALA A 481 -17.94 -5.40 -0.79
N ARG A 482 -19.01 -4.93 -0.14
CA ARG A 482 -20.34 -5.52 -0.19
C ARG A 482 -21.23 -4.80 -1.19
N ALA A 483 -22.34 -5.43 -1.55
CA ALA A 483 -23.32 -4.89 -2.49
C ALA A 483 -24.02 -3.60 -2.00
N ASP A 484 -24.08 -3.38 -0.70
CA ASP A 484 -24.59 -2.16 -0.06
C ASP A 484 -23.57 -1.02 0.03
N ASP A 485 -22.43 -1.15 -0.69
CA ASP A 485 -21.31 -0.24 -0.64
C ASP A 485 -20.58 -0.18 0.71
N SER A 486 -20.86 -1.09 1.63
CA SER A 486 -20.09 -1.18 2.88
C SER A 486 -18.80 -1.98 2.69
N THR A 487 -17.79 -1.69 3.53
CA THR A 487 -16.53 -2.43 3.58
C THR A 487 -16.53 -3.39 4.76
N GLN A 488 -16.47 -4.71 4.50
CA GLN A 488 -16.14 -5.67 5.55
C GLN A 488 -14.64 -5.71 5.76
N VAL A 489 -14.15 -5.14 6.85
CA VAL A 489 -12.72 -5.14 7.17
C VAL A 489 -12.27 -6.54 7.59
N TYR A 490 -11.27 -7.08 6.91
CA TYR A 490 -10.59 -8.34 7.25
C TYR A 490 -9.36 -8.07 8.11
N PHE A 491 -8.54 -7.11 7.71
CA PHE A 491 -7.32 -6.73 8.43
C PHE A 491 -7.34 -5.23 8.66
N ALA A 492 -7.32 -4.81 9.89
CA ALA A 492 -7.20 -3.39 10.23
C ALA A 492 -5.79 -2.87 9.92
N LYS A 493 -5.65 -1.56 9.72
CA LYS A 493 -4.35 -0.90 9.70
C LYS A 493 -3.54 -1.29 10.94
N GLY A 494 -2.26 -1.60 10.77
CA GLY A 494 -1.39 -2.02 11.87
C GLY A 494 -1.45 -3.53 12.18
N THR A 495 -2.28 -4.32 11.48
CA THR A 495 -2.29 -5.79 11.66
C THR A 495 -0.92 -6.37 11.30
N PRO A 496 -0.26 -7.14 12.19
CA PRO A 496 1.02 -7.78 11.88
C PRO A 496 0.84 -8.91 10.86
N LEU A 497 1.81 -9.08 9.96
CA LEU A 497 1.84 -10.15 8.96
C LEU A 497 2.74 -11.32 9.43
N PRO A 498 2.43 -12.58 9.13
CA PRO A 498 1.32 -13.04 8.27
C PRO A 498 -0.02 -13.02 9.00
N ALA A 499 -1.10 -12.84 8.24
CA ALA A 499 -2.44 -12.77 8.79
C ALA A 499 -3.44 -13.54 7.93
N ARG A 500 -4.40 -14.22 8.57
CA ARG A 500 -5.48 -14.95 7.90
C ARG A 500 -6.79 -14.71 8.60
N ARG A 501 -7.85 -14.40 7.84
CA ARG A 501 -9.22 -14.28 8.36
C ARG A 501 -10.24 -14.82 7.38
N THR A 502 -11.32 -15.36 7.91
CA THR A 502 -12.47 -15.89 7.16
C THR A 502 -13.74 -15.25 7.70
N PHE A 503 -14.59 -14.75 6.79
CA PHE A 503 -15.94 -14.29 7.12
C PHE A 503 -16.95 -14.98 6.22
N ALA A 504 -18.15 -15.21 6.77
CA ALA A 504 -19.28 -15.72 6.02
C ALA A 504 -20.07 -14.56 5.40
N HIS A 505 -20.43 -14.71 4.14
CA HIS A 505 -21.22 -13.78 3.35
C HIS A 505 -22.39 -14.52 2.69
N GLN A 506 -23.30 -13.77 2.06
CA GLN A 506 -24.39 -14.33 1.27
C GLN A 506 -24.39 -13.73 -0.13
N THR A 507 -24.70 -14.52 -1.14
CA THR A 507 -24.86 -14.03 -2.51
C THR A 507 -26.05 -13.11 -2.64
N VAL A 508 -25.91 -12.02 -3.41
CA VAL A 508 -27.03 -11.08 -3.69
C VAL A 508 -27.83 -11.48 -4.92
N ARG A 509 -27.25 -12.32 -5.81
CA ARG A 509 -27.88 -12.82 -7.03
C ARG A 509 -27.69 -14.33 -7.17
N ALA A 510 -28.53 -14.96 -7.97
CA ALA A 510 -28.36 -16.36 -8.36
C ALA A 510 -27.29 -16.49 -9.45
N ILE A 511 -26.60 -17.64 -9.50
CA ILE A 511 -25.63 -17.99 -10.55
C ILE A 511 -26.05 -19.34 -11.13
N ALA A 512 -26.19 -19.44 -12.46
CA ALA A 512 -26.52 -20.69 -13.14
C ALA A 512 -25.29 -21.61 -13.26
N ALA A 513 -25.50 -22.92 -13.15
CA ALA A 513 -24.46 -23.92 -13.31
C ALA A 513 -23.77 -23.81 -14.68
N GLY A 514 -22.44 -23.88 -14.69
CA GLY A 514 -21.64 -23.86 -15.92
C GLY A 514 -21.57 -22.51 -16.64
N SER A 515 -22.20 -21.44 -16.12
CA SER A 515 -22.11 -20.11 -16.71
C SER A 515 -20.72 -19.52 -16.47
N ASN A 516 -20.01 -19.16 -17.56
CA ASN A 516 -18.77 -18.40 -17.49
C ASN A 516 -18.99 -16.89 -17.62
N ASP A 517 -20.12 -16.48 -18.17
CA ASP A 517 -20.48 -15.06 -18.35
C ASP A 517 -21.12 -14.48 -17.09
N ASP A 518 -21.68 -15.33 -16.23
CA ASP A 518 -22.34 -14.96 -14.96
C ASP A 518 -21.39 -15.20 -13.77
N ALA A 519 -20.26 -14.51 -13.77
CA ALA A 519 -19.31 -14.57 -12.65
C ALA A 519 -19.81 -13.73 -11.47
N LEU A 520 -19.73 -14.28 -10.25
CA LEU A 520 -19.90 -13.48 -9.05
C LEU A 520 -18.56 -12.88 -8.70
N ALA A 521 -18.50 -11.55 -8.70
CA ALA A 521 -17.31 -10.79 -8.35
C ALA A 521 -17.33 -10.40 -6.88
N ILE A 522 -16.19 -10.58 -6.20
CA ILE A 522 -15.97 -10.14 -4.81
C ILE A 522 -14.78 -9.17 -4.83
N PRO A 523 -15.04 -7.86 -4.86
CA PRO A 523 -13.98 -6.86 -4.91
C PRO A 523 -13.24 -6.79 -3.57
N ILE A 524 -11.90 -6.79 -3.62
CA ILE A 524 -11.03 -6.64 -2.46
C ILE A 524 -10.48 -5.23 -2.50
N VAL A 525 -10.65 -4.51 -1.39
CA VAL A 525 -10.34 -3.09 -1.29
C VAL A 525 -9.35 -2.81 -0.18
N GLN A 526 -8.57 -1.75 -0.34
CA GLN A 526 -7.58 -1.26 0.62
C GLN A 526 -7.90 0.19 1.00
N GLY A 527 -8.03 0.46 2.29
CA GLY A 527 -8.34 1.78 2.84
C GLY A 527 -9.17 1.69 4.11
N GLU A 528 -9.34 2.80 4.79
CA GLU A 528 -10.00 2.91 6.08
C GLU A 528 -11.48 3.33 5.98
N SER A 529 -11.96 3.69 4.79
CA SER A 529 -13.34 4.13 4.60
C SER A 529 -14.35 2.98 4.77
N GLN A 530 -15.45 3.26 5.45
CA GLN A 530 -16.56 2.32 5.56
C GLN A 530 -17.31 2.17 4.23
N ARG A 531 -17.25 3.18 3.34
CA ARG A 531 -17.79 3.14 1.98
C ARG A 531 -16.78 2.47 1.04
N ALA A 532 -17.16 1.36 0.46
CA ALA A 532 -16.25 0.54 -0.35
C ALA A 532 -15.70 1.29 -1.58
N HIS A 533 -16.53 2.07 -2.28
CA HIS A 533 -16.13 2.85 -3.46
C HIS A 533 -15.06 3.93 -3.16
N ARG A 534 -14.88 4.32 -1.90
CA ARG A 534 -13.85 5.27 -1.44
C ARG A 534 -12.52 4.60 -1.14
N ASN A 535 -12.51 3.27 -1.04
CA ASN A 535 -11.32 2.48 -0.86
C ASN A 535 -10.75 2.06 -2.22
N ARG A 536 -9.45 1.84 -2.27
CA ARG A 536 -8.76 1.45 -3.49
C ARG A 536 -9.01 -0.03 -3.79
N LEU A 537 -9.50 -0.34 -4.98
CA LEU A 537 -9.60 -1.71 -5.47
C LEU A 537 -8.19 -2.28 -5.67
N ILE A 538 -7.86 -3.39 -4.99
CA ILE A 538 -6.55 -4.06 -5.08
C ILE A 538 -6.63 -5.46 -5.67
N GLY A 539 -7.83 -6.06 -5.73
CA GLY A 539 -8.02 -7.39 -6.28
C GLY A 539 -9.48 -7.69 -6.50
N MET A 540 -9.71 -8.76 -7.25
CA MET A 540 -11.05 -9.27 -7.56
C MET A 540 -11.04 -10.78 -7.46
N LEU A 541 -11.80 -11.36 -6.53
CA LEU A 541 -12.06 -12.79 -6.48
C LEU A 541 -13.30 -13.08 -7.32
N GLN A 542 -13.16 -13.96 -8.32
CA GLN A 542 -14.24 -14.30 -9.24
C GLN A 542 -14.66 -15.75 -9.06
N LEU A 543 -15.96 -15.97 -8.82
CA LEU A 543 -16.55 -17.29 -8.80
C LEU A 543 -17.17 -17.56 -10.18
N ARG A 544 -16.48 -18.38 -10.97
CA ARG A 544 -16.89 -18.78 -12.34
C ARG A 544 -17.06 -20.29 -12.42
N GLY A 545 -17.97 -20.75 -13.30
CA GLY A 545 -18.14 -22.16 -13.54
C GLY A 545 -18.60 -22.93 -12.31
N VAL A 546 -19.63 -22.43 -11.62
CA VAL A 546 -20.24 -23.15 -10.49
C VAL A 546 -20.80 -24.49 -10.96
N ALA A 547 -20.53 -25.56 -10.20
CA ALA A 547 -20.92 -26.93 -10.58
C ALA A 547 -22.44 -27.19 -10.51
N ARG A 548 -23.16 -26.37 -9.73
CA ARG A 548 -24.63 -26.43 -9.58
C ARG A 548 -25.16 -25.00 -9.42
N ASP A 549 -26.44 -24.82 -9.73
CA ASP A 549 -27.13 -23.55 -9.55
C ASP A 549 -26.98 -23.07 -8.09
N LEU A 550 -26.59 -21.83 -7.95
CA LEU A 550 -26.39 -21.16 -6.65
C LEU A 550 -27.47 -20.08 -6.50
N PRO A 551 -28.51 -20.30 -5.70
CA PRO A 551 -29.56 -19.31 -5.45
C PRO A 551 -29.02 -18.04 -4.78
N ALA A 552 -29.70 -16.91 -4.98
CA ALA A 552 -29.44 -15.71 -4.18
C ALA A 552 -29.66 -16.02 -2.68
N GLY A 553 -28.82 -15.43 -1.82
CA GLY A 553 -28.80 -15.71 -0.38
C GLY A 553 -27.97 -16.95 0.01
N SER A 554 -27.31 -17.60 -0.92
CA SER A 554 -26.43 -18.74 -0.63
C SER A 554 -25.22 -18.30 0.18
N ARG A 555 -24.84 -19.12 1.19
CA ARG A 555 -23.67 -18.87 2.04
C ARG A 555 -22.38 -19.11 1.29
N ILE A 556 -21.46 -18.14 1.41
CA ILE A 556 -20.07 -18.19 0.92
C ILE A 556 -19.14 -17.85 2.09
N GLU A 557 -18.09 -18.63 2.26
CA GLU A 557 -17.04 -18.33 3.24
C GLU A 557 -15.82 -17.80 2.48
N VAL A 558 -15.52 -16.51 2.66
CA VAL A 558 -14.39 -15.85 2.02
C VAL A 558 -13.23 -15.78 3.00
N THR A 559 -12.10 -16.32 2.58
CA THR A 559 -10.84 -16.29 3.32
C THR A 559 -9.85 -15.39 2.60
N LEU A 560 -9.29 -14.44 3.31
CA LEU A 560 -8.13 -13.67 2.90
C LEU A 560 -6.92 -14.11 3.72
N GLU A 561 -5.79 -14.32 3.08
CA GLU A 561 -4.53 -14.69 3.71
C GLU A 561 -3.42 -13.79 3.16
N LEU A 562 -2.67 -13.17 4.06
CA LEU A 562 -1.51 -12.35 3.75
C LEU A 562 -0.27 -13.04 4.30
N ASP A 563 0.72 -13.26 3.47
CA ASP A 563 2.02 -13.76 3.91
C ASP A 563 2.92 -12.61 4.44
N ARG A 564 4.11 -12.95 4.94
CA ARG A 564 5.08 -11.98 5.46
C ARG A 564 5.59 -11.00 4.38
N SER A 565 5.53 -11.38 3.12
CA SER A 565 5.91 -10.51 2.00
C SER A 565 4.78 -9.57 1.55
N GLY A 566 3.60 -9.65 2.20
CA GLY A 566 2.41 -8.90 1.81
C GLY A 566 1.70 -9.51 0.59
N GLN A 567 2.01 -10.76 0.21
CA GLN A 567 1.29 -11.43 -0.87
C GLN A 567 -0.09 -11.85 -0.35
N LEU A 568 -1.13 -11.40 -1.05
CA LEU A 568 -2.53 -11.71 -0.75
C LEU A 568 -2.97 -12.95 -1.52
N ALA A 569 -3.39 -13.98 -0.79
CA ALA A 569 -4.12 -15.12 -1.32
C ALA A 569 -5.60 -15.01 -0.92
N THR A 570 -6.49 -15.34 -1.85
CA THR A 570 -7.93 -15.24 -1.67
C THR A 570 -8.60 -16.56 -1.98
N ARG A 571 -9.57 -16.94 -1.17
CA ARG A 571 -10.31 -18.19 -1.31
C ARG A 571 -11.78 -17.96 -0.96
N ALA A 572 -12.68 -18.51 -1.78
CA ALA A 572 -14.10 -18.60 -1.45
C ALA A 572 -14.54 -20.07 -1.42
N ASP A 573 -15.01 -20.52 -0.29
CA ASP A 573 -15.63 -21.81 -0.11
C ASP A 573 -17.15 -21.68 -0.19
N VAL A 574 -17.81 -22.47 -1.04
CA VAL A 574 -19.25 -22.47 -1.21
C VAL A 574 -19.81 -23.81 -0.71
N PRO A 575 -20.17 -23.90 0.58
CA PRO A 575 -20.56 -25.19 1.20
C PRO A 575 -21.77 -25.84 0.53
N GLY A 576 -22.72 -25.04 0.01
CA GLY A 576 -23.95 -25.54 -0.64
C GLY A 576 -23.70 -26.38 -1.91
N ILE A 577 -22.58 -26.18 -2.57
CA ILE A 577 -22.18 -26.94 -3.78
C ILE A 577 -20.88 -27.70 -3.58
N GLY A 578 -20.22 -27.58 -2.41
CA GLY A 578 -18.97 -28.27 -2.09
C GLY A 578 -17.79 -27.85 -2.97
N GLN A 579 -17.78 -26.61 -3.46
CA GLN A 579 -16.79 -26.08 -4.39
C GLN A 579 -16.00 -24.96 -3.75
N THR A 580 -14.71 -24.90 -4.06
CA THR A 580 -13.75 -23.87 -3.64
C THR A 580 -13.24 -23.11 -4.86
N PHE A 581 -13.16 -21.81 -4.76
CA PHE A 581 -12.60 -20.90 -5.75
C PHE A 581 -11.40 -20.21 -5.13
N GLU A 582 -10.27 -20.22 -5.83
CA GLU A 582 -9.05 -19.55 -5.43
C GLU A 582 -8.61 -18.64 -6.57
N ASP A 583 -8.32 -17.41 -6.27
CA ASP A 583 -7.82 -16.45 -7.24
C ASP A 583 -6.80 -15.53 -6.58
N VAL A 584 -5.78 -15.11 -7.34
CA VAL A 584 -4.74 -14.15 -6.94
C VAL A 584 -4.73 -12.98 -7.92
N ALA A 585 -5.90 -12.62 -8.45
CA ALA A 585 -6.01 -11.53 -9.39
C ALA A 585 -5.80 -10.19 -8.69
N PHE A 586 -4.54 -9.70 -8.69
CA PHE A 586 -4.26 -8.31 -8.36
C PHE A 586 -4.70 -7.41 -9.51
N VAL A 587 -5.47 -6.40 -9.21
CA VAL A 587 -5.74 -5.31 -10.13
C VAL A 587 -4.51 -4.41 -10.14
N LEU A 588 -3.77 -4.40 -11.24
CA LEU A 588 -2.74 -3.40 -11.48
C LEU A 588 -3.40 -2.01 -11.44
N VAL A 589 -2.82 -1.11 -10.68
CA VAL A 589 -3.36 0.24 -10.55
C VAL A 589 -3.27 0.92 -11.91
N PRO A 590 -4.39 1.40 -12.48
CA PRO A 590 -4.33 2.17 -13.71
C PRO A 590 -3.50 3.42 -13.49
N THR A 591 -2.60 3.73 -14.40
CA THR A 591 -1.88 5.00 -14.37
C THR A 591 -2.86 6.13 -14.67
N ALA A 592 -2.95 7.10 -13.78
CA ALA A 592 -3.78 8.26 -14.04
C ALA A 592 -3.13 9.11 -15.13
N THR A 593 -3.80 9.26 -16.27
CA THR A 593 -3.41 10.26 -17.28
C THR A 593 -3.66 11.66 -16.74
N VAL A 594 -3.00 12.67 -17.34
CA VAL A 594 -3.21 14.09 -16.95
C VAL A 594 -4.68 14.47 -17.08
N GLU A 595 -5.37 13.99 -18.14
CA GLU A 595 -6.81 14.24 -18.34
C GLU A 595 -7.66 13.59 -17.23
N THR A 596 -7.26 12.42 -16.73
CA THR A 596 -7.95 11.77 -15.61
C THR A 596 -7.73 12.55 -14.31
N ALA A 597 -6.52 13.03 -14.07
CA ALA A 597 -6.20 13.86 -12.92
C ALA A 597 -6.94 15.21 -12.94
N GLU A 598 -7.09 15.83 -14.12
CA GLU A 598 -7.88 17.05 -14.29
C GLU A 598 -9.37 16.84 -13.96
N ARG A 599 -9.96 15.75 -14.46
CA ARG A 599 -11.35 15.40 -14.12
C ARG A 599 -11.51 15.14 -12.63
N GLN A 600 -10.56 14.44 -12.03
CA GLN A 600 -10.54 14.18 -10.60
C GLN A 600 -10.38 15.48 -9.81
N LEU A 601 -9.45 16.36 -10.17
CA LEU A 601 -9.27 17.67 -9.53
C LEU A 601 -10.58 18.50 -9.53
N ALA A 602 -11.26 18.55 -10.68
CA ALA A 602 -12.54 19.25 -10.78
C ALA A 602 -13.65 18.59 -9.92
N ALA A 603 -13.69 17.28 -9.86
CA ALA A 603 -14.65 16.53 -9.03
C ALA A 603 -14.37 16.73 -7.53
N THR A 604 -13.12 16.59 -7.12
CA THR A 604 -12.67 16.77 -5.73
C THR A 604 -12.86 18.21 -5.27
N GLY A 605 -12.63 19.21 -6.15
CA GLY A 605 -12.92 20.62 -5.87
C GLY A 605 -14.41 20.90 -5.61
N ARG A 606 -15.31 20.29 -6.40
CA ARG A 606 -16.77 20.39 -6.14
C ARG A 606 -17.15 19.72 -4.82
N ARG A 607 -16.59 18.54 -4.53
CA ARG A 607 -16.80 17.83 -3.27
C ARG A 607 -16.32 18.66 -2.07
N ALA A 608 -15.13 19.27 -2.17
CA ALA A 608 -14.59 20.14 -1.12
C ALA A 608 -15.50 21.35 -0.84
N ALA A 609 -16.02 22.01 -1.89
CA ALA A 609 -16.97 23.11 -1.75
C ALA A 609 -18.29 22.67 -1.06
N GLU A 610 -18.77 21.46 -1.35
CA GLU A 610 -19.95 20.88 -0.73
C GLU A 610 -19.72 20.60 0.76
N VAL A 611 -18.59 19.93 1.10
CA VAL A 611 -18.21 19.64 2.49
C VAL A 611 -18.02 20.93 3.28
N GLN A 612 -17.40 21.95 2.67
CA GLN A 612 -17.23 23.27 3.29
C GLN A 612 -18.57 23.92 3.60
N ARG A 613 -19.53 23.88 2.67
CA ARG A 613 -20.88 24.41 2.85
C ARG A 613 -21.60 23.70 4.01
N ARG A 614 -21.56 22.36 4.06
CA ARG A 614 -22.14 21.55 5.14
C ARG A 614 -21.49 21.86 6.49
N THR A 615 -20.15 21.95 6.51
CA THR A 615 -19.39 22.33 7.71
C THR A 615 -19.85 23.67 8.29
N PHE A 616 -20.05 24.66 7.42
CA PHE A 616 -20.54 25.99 7.84
C PHE A 616 -22.00 25.92 8.36
N GLN A 617 -22.88 25.18 7.68
CA GLN A 617 -24.28 25.02 8.08
C GLN A 617 -24.43 24.33 9.44
N LEU A 618 -23.61 23.34 9.72
CA LEU A 618 -23.64 22.54 10.95
C LEU A 618 -22.81 23.12 12.09
N GLY A 619 -21.91 24.07 11.80
CA GLY A 619 -21.06 24.73 12.78
C GLY A 619 -20.02 23.81 13.45
N VAL A 620 -19.55 22.76 12.75
CA VAL A 620 -18.60 21.76 13.30
C VAL A 620 -17.17 22.28 13.19
N ALA A 621 -16.58 22.76 14.29
CA ALA A 621 -15.26 23.38 14.31
C ALA A 621 -14.13 22.43 13.86
N ALA A 622 -14.18 21.16 14.25
CA ALA A 622 -13.17 20.18 13.84
C ALA A 622 -13.19 19.94 12.31
N ALA A 623 -14.38 19.86 11.69
CA ALA A 623 -14.51 19.77 10.24
C ALA A 623 -14.04 21.04 9.52
N ALA A 624 -14.23 22.22 10.13
CA ALA A 624 -13.74 23.47 9.57
C ALA A 624 -12.21 23.54 9.50
N GLN A 625 -11.52 22.98 10.49
CA GLN A 625 -10.07 22.86 10.46
C GLN A 625 -9.61 21.87 9.38
N ALA A 626 -10.23 20.69 9.31
CA ALA A 626 -9.92 19.68 8.28
C ALA A 626 -10.11 20.22 6.85
N ILE A 627 -11.17 21.01 6.60
CA ILE A 627 -11.40 21.69 5.30
C ILE A 627 -10.33 22.74 5.00
N GLY A 628 -9.73 23.37 6.01
CA GLY A 628 -8.59 24.27 5.83
C GLY A 628 -7.39 23.53 5.21
N ASP A 629 -7.08 22.34 5.74
CA ASP A 629 -6.00 21.49 5.23
C ASP A 629 -6.29 20.98 3.82
N VAL A 630 -7.54 20.56 3.52
CA VAL A 630 -8.01 20.21 2.18
C VAL A 630 -7.78 21.34 1.18
N SER A 631 -8.12 22.57 1.56
CA SER A 631 -7.96 23.74 0.68
C SER A 631 -6.50 24.02 0.34
N ALA A 632 -5.58 23.80 1.30
CA ALA A 632 -4.15 23.95 1.07
C ALA A 632 -3.60 22.88 0.09
N LEU A 633 -4.03 21.64 0.23
CA LEU A 633 -3.67 20.53 -0.67
C LEU A 633 -4.24 20.75 -2.08
N LEU A 634 -5.48 21.19 -2.22
CA LEU A 634 -6.09 21.53 -3.52
C LEU A 634 -5.30 22.65 -4.23
N ALA A 635 -4.95 23.70 -3.52
CA ALA A 635 -4.14 24.78 -4.08
C ALA A 635 -2.74 24.30 -4.54
N GLU A 636 -2.16 23.29 -3.86
CA GLU A 636 -0.90 22.68 -4.30
C GLU A 636 -1.10 21.80 -5.54
N ALA A 637 -2.18 21.05 -5.61
CA ALA A 637 -2.55 20.25 -6.79
C ALA A 637 -2.75 21.12 -8.02
N GLU A 638 -3.48 22.25 -7.89
CA GLU A 638 -3.66 23.22 -8.96
C GLU A 638 -2.33 23.82 -9.45
N ARG A 639 -1.39 24.07 -8.56
CA ARG A 639 -0.03 24.55 -8.92
C ARG A 639 0.80 23.51 -9.69
N ALA A 640 0.61 22.21 -9.43
CA ALA A 640 1.31 21.14 -10.13
C ALA A 640 0.77 20.87 -11.55
N LEU A 641 -0.50 21.17 -11.80
CA LEU A 641 -1.19 20.85 -13.05
C LEU A 641 -0.53 21.44 -14.33
N PRO A 642 -0.07 22.71 -14.38
CA PRO A 642 0.56 23.24 -15.59
C PRO A 642 1.83 22.50 -16.01
N ALA A 643 2.67 22.10 -15.07
CA ALA A 643 3.88 21.33 -15.34
C ALA A 643 3.53 19.90 -15.81
N ALA A 644 2.54 19.28 -15.19
CA ALA A 644 2.03 17.96 -15.63
C ALA A 644 1.50 18.01 -17.08
N ARG A 645 0.75 19.05 -17.46
CA ARG A 645 0.29 19.29 -18.85
C ARG A 645 1.45 19.46 -19.83
N ALA A 646 2.55 20.04 -19.39
CA ALA A 646 3.76 20.19 -20.20
C ALA A 646 4.56 18.90 -20.38
N GLY A 647 4.07 17.76 -19.84
CA GLY A 647 4.73 16.46 -19.95
C GLY A 647 5.76 16.20 -18.86
N ASP A 648 5.76 16.97 -17.77
CA ASP A 648 6.59 16.72 -16.60
C ASP A 648 6.00 15.54 -15.82
N VAL A 649 6.68 14.39 -15.87
CA VAL A 649 6.24 13.13 -15.24
C VAL A 649 6.21 13.27 -13.72
N ASP A 650 7.16 13.98 -13.12
CA ASP A 650 7.21 14.19 -11.67
C ASP A 650 6.02 15.06 -11.21
N ALA A 651 5.71 16.11 -11.96
CA ALA A 651 4.54 16.95 -11.69
C ALA A 651 3.22 16.18 -11.84
N ALA A 652 3.12 15.28 -12.83
CA ALA A 652 1.93 14.44 -13.02
C ALA A 652 1.73 13.46 -11.85
N GLN A 653 2.79 12.82 -11.40
CA GLN A 653 2.76 11.93 -10.23
C GLN A 653 2.45 12.68 -8.94
N LYS A 654 3.04 13.87 -8.76
CA LYS A 654 2.74 14.76 -7.62
C LYS A 654 1.27 15.14 -7.61
N LEU A 655 0.71 15.53 -8.75
CA LEU A 655 -0.70 15.88 -8.90
C LEU A 655 -1.60 14.72 -8.48
N HIS A 656 -1.33 13.52 -8.98
CA HIS A 656 -2.12 12.33 -8.63
C HIS A 656 -2.07 12.02 -7.13
N ARG A 657 -0.89 12.13 -6.51
CA ARG A 657 -0.75 11.92 -5.07
C ARG A 657 -1.52 12.96 -4.26
N LEU A 658 -1.36 14.24 -4.59
CA LEU A 658 -2.08 15.33 -3.92
C LEU A 658 -3.59 15.12 -3.99
N LEU A 659 -4.13 14.65 -5.13
CA LEU A 659 -5.55 14.33 -5.26
C LEU A 659 -5.97 13.18 -4.35
N THR A 660 -5.14 12.16 -4.20
CA THR A 660 -5.39 11.06 -3.26
C THR A 660 -5.38 11.55 -1.81
N ASP A 661 -4.42 12.41 -1.46
CA ASP A 661 -4.31 12.99 -0.11
C ASP A 661 -5.52 13.91 0.18
N VAL A 662 -5.98 14.70 -0.82
CA VAL A 662 -7.19 15.53 -0.72
C VAL A 662 -8.43 14.66 -0.52
N ASP A 663 -8.59 13.59 -1.30
CA ASP A 663 -9.74 12.68 -1.16
C ASP A 663 -9.76 12.03 0.24
N THR A 664 -8.60 11.64 0.77
CA THR A 664 -8.47 11.11 2.13
C THR A 664 -8.85 12.15 3.19
N ALA A 665 -8.33 13.38 3.07
CA ALA A 665 -8.64 14.45 4.00
C ALA A 665 -10.13 14.88 3.93
N LEU A 666 -10.76 14.79 2.74
CA LEU A 666 -12.19 14.98 2.58
C LEU A 666 -13.02 13.89 3.25
N ASP A 667 -12.58 12.63 3.16
CA ASP A 667 -13.23 11.51 3.85
C ASP A 667 -13.20 11.71 5.37
N ASP A 668 -12.06 12.15 5.91
CA ASP A 668 -11.93 12.48 7.33
C ASP A 668 -12.84 13.65 7.74
N ALA A 669 -12.92 14.71 6.92
CA ALA A 669 -13.79 15.84 7.16
C ALA A 669 -15.28 15.44 7.09
N GLU A 670 -15.68 14.61 6.12
CA GLU A 670 -17.05 14.09 6.00
C GLU A 670 -17.42 13.18 7.18
N ALA A 671 -16.49 12.35 7.67
CA ALA A 671 -16.72 11.51 8.85
C ALA A 671 -17.05 12.34 10.10
N LEU A 672 -16.43 13.53 10.24
CA LEU A 672 -16.75 14.47 11.32
C LEU A 672 -18.15 15.09 11.18
N LEU A 673 -18.71 15.13 9.97
CA LEU A 673 -20.05 15.66 9.68
C LEU A 673 -21.13 14.57 9.72
N GLU A 674 -20.79 13.30 9.67
CA GLU A 674 -21.73 12.19 9.55
C GLU A 674 -22.81 12.21 10.63
N TRP A 675 -22.41 12.30 11.90
CA TRP A 675 -23.37 12.38 12.99
C TRP A 675 -24.16 13.70 13.03
N PRO A 676 -23.55 14.88 12.93
CA PRO A 676 -24.28 16.15 12.86
C PRO A 676 -25.28 16.24 11.72
N ASP A 677 -24.94 15.72 10.53
CA ASP A 677 -25.85 15.65 9.38
C ASP A 677 -27.05 14.76 9.67
N LEU A 678 -26.79 13.56 10.20
CA LEU A 678 -27.84 12.60 10.51
C LEU A 678 -28.77 13.09 11.60
N ASP A 679 -28.24 13.79 12.61
CA ASP A 679 -29.03 14.44 13.66
C ASP A 679 -29.95 15.54 13.10
N GLU A 680 -29.44 16.37 12.19
CA GLU A 680 -30.23 17.39 11.51
C GLU A 680 -31.26 16.78 10.55
N GLU A 681 -30.89 15.71 9.86
CA GLU A 681 -31.81 14.97 8.99
C GLU A 681 -32.96 14.33 9.80
N ALA A 682 -32.67 13.78 10.97
CA ALA A 682 -33.67 13.23 11.87
C ALA A 682 -34.69 14.31 12.29
N ARG A 683 -34.22 15.53 12.56
CA ARG A 683 -35.09 16.67 12.87
C ARG A 683 -35.97 17.05 11.68
N ARG A 684 -35.38 17.16 10.48
CA ARG A 684 -36.11 17.47 9.24
C ARG A 684 -37.14 16.39 8.92
N CYS A 685 -36.76 15.14 8.99
CA CYS A 685 -37.63 13.98 8.77
C CYS A 685 -38.87 14.05 9.66
N LYS A 686 -38.67 14.29 10.96
CA LYS A 686 -39.75 14.48 11.92
C LYS A 686 -40.64 15.66 11.56
N LEU A 687 -40.06 16.84 11.28
CA LEU A 687 -40.84 18.06 10.95
C LEU A 687 -41.65 17.89 9.67
N THR A 688 -41.10 17.25 8.65
CA THR A 688 -41.72 17.09 7.35
C THR A 688 -42.78 16.00 7.33
N TYR A 689 -42.48 14.84 7.85
CA TYR A 689 -43.34 13.66 7.65
C TYR A 689 -44.37 13.42 8.78
N THR A 690 -44.12 13.87 10.01
CA THR A 690 -45.10 13.72 11.07
C THR A 690 -46.47 14.30 10.69
N PRO A 691 -46.65 15.55 10.23
CA PRO A 691 -47.93 16.08 9.84
C PRO A 691 -48.53 15.38 8.63
N LEU A 692 -47.69 14.98 7.65
CA LEU A 692 -48.16 14.28 6.44
C LEU A 692 -48.75 12.90 6.78
N VAL A 693 -48.05 12.11 7.60
CA VAL A 693 -48.51 10.78 8.01
C VAL A 693 -49.75 10.89 8.91
N ALA A 694 -49.82 11.89 9.80
CA ALA A 694 -51.00 12.15 10.62
C ALA A 694 -52.23 12.50 9.78
N GLN A 695 -52.08 13.24 8.68
CA GLN A 695 -53.17 13.69 7.85
C GLN A 695 -53.56 12.71 6.73
N TRP A 696 -52.56 12.07 6.10
CA TRP A 696 -52.77 11.27 4.88
C TRP A 696 -52.35 9.79 5.02
N GLY A 697 -51.72 9.39 6.12
CA GLY A 697 -51.36 8.01 6.41
C GLY A 697 -52.58 7.17 6.79
N THR A 698 -52.59 5.90 6.40
CA THR A 698 -53.55 4.91 6.93
C THR A 698 -53.31 4.68 8.43
N PRO A 699 -54.31 4.17 9.20
CA PRO A 699 -54.12 3.89 10.64
C PRO A 699 -52.91 2.98 10.92
N ALA A 700 -52.64 2.00 10.06
CA ALA A 700 -51.50 1.10 10.19
C ALA A 700 -50.14 1.84 9.95
N GLU A 701 -50.07 2.71 8.97
CA GLU A 701 -48.92 3.54 8.71
C GLU A 701 -48.65 4.57 9.79
N GLN A 702 -49.69 5.18 10.34
CA GLN A 702 -49.57 6.08 11.50
C GLN A 702 -48.99 5.36 12.73
N GLN A 703 -49.47 4.16 13.02
CA GLN A 703 -48.95 3.37 14.11
C GLN A 703 -47.49 2.94 13.89
N LEU A 704 -47.16 2.49 12.69
CA LEU A 704 -45.78 2.10 12.33
C LEU A 704 -44.81 3.31 12.36
N TYR A 705 -45.24 4.46 11.84
CA TYR A 705 -44.46 5.70 11.89
C TYR A 705 -44.16 6.14 13.31
N GLU A 706 -45.10 6.02 14.24
CA GLU A 706 -44.88 6.35 15.66
C GLU A 706 -43.84 5.39 16.30
N GLN A 707 -43.89 4.10 15.96
CA GLN A 707 -42.90 3.11 16.42
C GLN A 707 -41.50 3.46 15.87
N GLU A 708 -41.37 3.76 14.58
CA GLU A 708 -40.11 4.16 13.95
C GLU A 708 -39.56 5.48 14.52
N LEU A 709 -40.43 6.45 14.81
CA LEU A 709 -40.04 7.71 15.42
C LEU A 709 -39.50 7.52 16.86
N GLN A 710 -40.09 6.61 17.64
CA GLN A 710 -39.60 6.26 18.97
C GLN A 710 -38.24 5.53 18.89
N ALA A 711 -38.12 4.57 17.98
CA ALA A 711 -36.89 3.82 17.75
C ALA A 711 -35.73 4.75 17.25
N ALA A 712 -36.02 5.64 16.32
CA ALA A 712 -35.07 6.67 15.89
C ALA A 712 -34.61 7.57 17.05
N SER A 713 -35.53 7.96 17.93
CA SER A 713 -35.18 8.74 19.14
C SER A 713 -34.28 7.98 20.11
N HIS A 714 -34.45 6.65 20.23
CA HIS A 714 -33.59 5.82 21.05
C HIS A 714 -32.22 5.60 20.43
N ALA A 715 -32.15 5.35 19.11
CA ALA A 715 -30.89 5.25 18.36
C ALA A 715 -30.08 6.55 18.45
N ARG A 716 -30.78 7.70 18.31
CA ARG A 716 -30.20 9.04 18.47
C ARG A 716 -29.56 9.25 19.84
N LYS A 717 -30.22 8.86 20.94
CA LYS A 717 -29.69 8.97 22.31
C LYS A 717 -28.44 8.11 22.55
N ARG A 718 -28.28 7.04 21.80
CA ARG A 718 -27.13 6.10 21.88
C ARG A 718 -26.02 6.42 20.89
N ASN A 719 -26.15 7.45 20.05
CA ASN A 719 -25.25 7.78 18.95
C ASN A 719 -25.00 6.59 18.00
N ASN A 720 -26.04 5.79 17.73
CA ASN A 720 -25.94 4.64 16.85
C ASN A 720 -26.35 5.05 15.44
N VAL A 721 -25.36 5.34 14.58
CA VAL A 721 -25.52 5.81 13.19
C VAL A 721 -26.35 4.82 12.38
N ALA A 722 -25.94 3.55 12.30
CA ALA A 722 -26.59 2.54 11.45
C ALA A 722 -28.06 2.29 11.84
N GLU A 723 -28.35 2.25 13.14
CA GLU A 723 -29.71 2.06 13.64
C GLU A 723 -30.58 3.30 13.37
N LEU A 724 -30.00 4.51 13.50
CA LEU A 724 -30.73 5.75 13.21
C LEU A 724 -31.05 5.86 11.71
N GLU A 725 -30.10 5.57 10.82
CA GLU A 725 -30.31 5.54 9.36
C GLU A 725 -31.45 4.60 8.97
N LEU A 726 -31.44 3.37 9.51
CA LEU A 726 -32.51 2.38 9.26
C LEU A 726 -33.90 2.93 9.57
N HIS A 727 -34.04 3.55 10.75
CA HIS A 727 -35.35 4.09 11.18
C HIS A 727 -35.75 5.34 10.38
N LEU A 728 -34.78 6.18 10.00
CA LEU A 728 -35.04 7.34 9.13
C LEU A 728 -35.48 6.91 7.73
N ASP A 729 -34.92 5.84 7.18
CA ASP A 729 -35.36 5.26 5.90
C ASP A 729 -36.79 4.76 5.96
N ALA A 730 -37.17 4.06 7.04
CA ALA A 730 -38.53 3.63 7.26
C ALA A 730 -39.51 4.81 7.40
N MET A 731 -39.13 5.84 8.17
CA MET A 731 -39.92 7.07 8.31
C MET A 731 -40.09 7.80 6.97
N ARG A 732 -39.05 7.90 6.14
CA ARG A 732 -39.09 8.47 4.78
C ARG A 732 -40.03 7.68 3.86
N ALA A 733 -39.97 6.35 3.91
CA ALA A 733 -40.83 5.49 3.11
C ALA A 733 -42.31 5.71 3.46
N LEU A 734 -42.63 5.70 4.75
CA LEU A 734 -44.00 5.98 5.24
C LEU A 734 -44.47 7.40 4.91
N GLY A 735 -43.58 8.38 5.06
CA GLY A 735 -43.85 9.78 4.71
C GLY A 735 -44.14 9.96 3.22
N ARG A 736 -43.35 9.31 2.34
CA ARG A 736 -43.59 9.32 0.88
C ARG A 736 -44.91 8.64 0.51
N ALA A 737 -45.22 7.51 1.17
CA ALA A 737 -46.50 6.84 0.99
C ALA A 737 -47.70 7.73 1.37
N ALA A 738 -47.61 8.43 2.48
CA ALA A 738 -48.62 9.40 2.91
C ALA A 738 -48.70 10.59 1.94
N TYR A 739 -47.56 11.17 1.53
CA TYR A 739 -47.46 12.26 0.60
C TYR A 739 -48.06 11.93 -0.77
N SER A 740 -47.89 10.72 -1.28
CA SER A 740 -48.55 10.30 -2.54
C SER A 740 -50.08 10.35 -2.52
N ARG A 741 -50.68 10.48 -1.35
CA ARG A 741 -52.17 10.67 -1.16
C ARG A 741 -52.57 12.12 -0.97
N ASP A 742 -51.61 12.99 -0.67
CA ASP A 742 -51.84 14.44 -0.62
C ASP A 742 -52.13 14.97 -2.05
N PRO A 743 -53.26 15.67 -2.27
CA PRO A 743 -53.58 16.24 -3.58
C PRO A 743 -52.46 17.14 -4.14
N ARG A 744 -51.68 17.77 -3.30
CA ARG A 744 -50.57 18.64 -3.71
C ARG A 744 -49.41 17.86 -4.35
N SER A 745 -49.20 16.62 -3.99
CA SER A 745 -48.10 15.79 -4.52
C SER A 745 -48.14 15.63 -6.03
N MET A 746 -49.31 15.58 -6.62
CA MET A 746 -49.48 15.49 -8.08
C MET A 746 -49.16 16.81 -8.78
N ALA A 747 -49.53 17.96 -8.20
CA ALA A 747 -49.16 19.25 -8.72
C ALA A 747 -47.62 19.44 -8.68
N ASP A 748 -47.02 19.15 -7.56
CA ASP A 748 -45.54 19.21 -7.39
C ASP A 748 -44.81 18.31 -8.38
N ALA A 749 -45.33 17.09 -8.62
CA ALA A 749 -44.72 16.14 -9.60
C ALA A 749 -44.82 16.68 -11.06
N ILE A 750 -45.96 17.28 -11.41
CA ILE A 750 -46.15 17.89 -12.73
C ILE A 750 -45.23 19.09 -12.92
N ASP A 751 -45.13 19.96 -11.91
CA ASP A 751 -44.28 21.15 -11.97
C ASP A 751 -42.80 20.76 -12.04
N TRP A 752 -42.36 19.75 -11.26
CA TRP A 752 -41.01 19.23 -11.33
C TRP A 752 -40.70 18.64 -12.71
N ALA A 753 -41.55 17.75 -13.24
CA ALA A 753 -41.36 17.14 -14.53
C ALA A 753 -41.36 18.15 -15.68
N ALA A 754 -42.14 19.22 -15.55
CA ALA A 754 -42.15 20.31 -16.53
C ALA A 754 -40.85 21.11 -16.54
N ALA A 755 -40.25 21.32 -15.37
CA ALA A 755 -38.95 21.98 -15.24
C ALA A 755 -37.79 21.17 -15.80
N HIS A 756 -37.88 19.80 -15.77
CA HIS A 756 -36.82 18.88 -16.16
C HIS A 756 -37.16 18.08 -17.44
N VAL A 757 -38.13 18.52 -18.23
CA VAL A 757 -38.62 17.78 -19.42
C VAL A 757 -37.52 17.42 -20.42
N THR A 758 -36.48 18.24 -20.53
CA THR A 758 -35.32 18.03 -21.41
C THR A 758 -34.40 16.90 -20.94
N GLU A 759 -34.56 16.40 -19.71
CA GLU A 759 -33.76 15.31 -19.11
C GLU A 759 -34.47 13.94 -19.27
N ALA A 760 -35.70 13.92 -19.80
CA ALA A 760 -36.47 12.72 -20.03
C ALA A 760 -35.83 11.83 -21.11
N MET A 761 -35.93 10.50 -20.97
CA MET A 761 -35.49 9.53 -21.97
C MET A 761 -36.23 9.69 -23.31
N ASP A 762 -37.49 10.10 -23.29
CA ASP A 762 -38.28 10.56 -24.47
C ASP A 762 -38.93 11.87 -24.15
N VAL A 763 -38.30 12.96 -24.58
CA VAL A 763 -38.73 14.35 -24.36
C VAL A 763 -40.13 14.62 -24.98
N SER A 764 -40.41 14.03 -26.16
CA SER A 764 -41.68 14.20 -26.84
C SER A 764 -42.84 13.48 -26.15
N ALA A 765 -42.59 12.27 -25.63
CA ALA A 765 -43.57 11.57 -24.82
C ALA A 765 -43.83 12.27 -23.48
N ALA A 766 -42.76 12.72 -22.80
CA ALA A 766 -42.89 13.49 -21.56
C ALA A 766 -43.70 14.78 -21.73
N ALA A 767 -43.45 15.54 -22.77
CA ALA A 767 -44.22 16.76 -23.09
C ALA A 767 -45.70 16.46 -23.30
N ARG A 768 -46.07 15.43 -24.09
CA ARG A 768 -47.46 15.00 -24.28
C ARG A 768 -48.16 14.57 -23.01
N LEU A 769 -47.47 13.83 -22.15
CA LEU A 769 -48.01 13.39 -20.87
C LEU A 769 -48.18 14.54 -19.89
N LEU A 770 -47.28 15.55 -19.90
CA LEU A 770 -47.39 16.76 -19.10
C LEU A 770 -48.57 17.59 -19.53
N ASP A 771 -48.83 17.78 -20.86
CA ASP A 771 -49.99 18.47 -21.35
C ASP A 771 -51.30 17.77 -20.93
N ARG A 772 -51.33 16.44 -21.02
CA ARG A 772 -52.47 15.61 -20.55
C ARG A 772 -52.67 15.73 -19.03
N ALA A 773 -51.62 15.73 -18.24
CA ALA A 773 -51.68 15.87 -16.78
C ALA A 773 -52.25 17.25 -16.40
N ARG A 774 -51.77 18.33 -17.04
CA ARG A 774 -52.28 19.72 -16.84
C ARG A 774 -53.73 19.85 -17.24
N ALA A 775 -54.16 19.22 -18.34
CA ALA A 775 -55.54 19.25 -18.75
C ALA A 775 -56.44 18.54 -17.71
N LEU A 776 -56.02 17.39 -17.17
CA LEU A 776 -56.71 16.68 -16.09
C LEU A 776 -56.77 17.51 -14.80
N GLN A 777 -55.66 18.19 -14.45
CA GLN A 777 -55.56 19.06 -13.27
C GLN A 777 -56.52 20.29 -13.39
N ALA A 778 -56.65 20.87 -14.59
CA ALA A 778 -57.53 22.02 -14.87
C ALA A 778 -59.02 21.69 -14.78
N LEU A 779 -59.42 20.43 -14.91
CA LEU A 779 -60.82 20.00 -14.78
C LEU A 779 -61.33 20.03 -13.32
N GLY A 780 -60.41 20.16 -12.35
CA GLY A 780 -60.73 20.35 -10.93
C GLY A 780 -61.58 19.27 -10.29
N PRO A 781 -61.76 19.24 -8.96
CA PRO A 781 -62.50 18.20 -8.23
C PRO A 781 -63.99 18.53 -8.16
N ALA A 782 -64.67 18.90 -9.26
CA ALA A 782 -66.09 19.25 -9.24
C ALA A 782 -66.95 18.16 -9.92
N GLY A 783 -67.88 17.53 -9.15
CA GLY A 783 -68.93 16.64 -9.62
C GLY A 783 -68.78 15.15 -9.20
N ASP A 784 -69.81 14.34 -9.52
CA ASP A 784 -69.94 12.92 -9.21
C ASP A 784 -68.76 12.01 -9.72
N HIS A 785 -67.90 12.54 -10.54
CA HIS A 785 -66.76 11.86 -11.14
C HIS A 785 -65.38 12.31 -10.56
N ALA A 786 -65.33 13.04 -9.48
CA ALA A 786 -64.08 13.52 -8.87
C ALA A 786 -63.08 12.38 -8.58
N GLY A 787 -63.55 11.18 -8.24
CA GLY A 787 -62.72 10.01 -8.01
C GLY A 787 -62.06 9.42 -9.25
N ASP A 788 -62.68 9.55 -10.43
CA ASP A 788 -62.19 9.05 -11.70
C ASP A 788 -61.16 9.99 -12.31
N GLY A 789 -61.38 11.29 -12.22
CA GLY A 789 -60.38 12.29 -12.62
C GLY A 789 -59.08 12.19 -11.83
N LEU A 790 -59.17 12.01 -10.53
CA LEU A 790 -58.01 11.83 -9.66
C LEU A 790 -57.24 10.54 -9.95
N ARG A 791 -57.95 9.43 -10.25
CA ARG A 791 -57.33 8.18 -10.69
C ARG A 791 -56.62 8.31 -12.01
N ALA A 792 -57.23 8.99 -12.98
CA ALA A 792 -56.65 9.28 -14.30
C ALA A 792 -55.38 10.16 -14.16
N LEU A 793 -55.42 11.16 -13.30
CA LEU A 793 -54.28 12.05 -13.10
C LEU A 793 -53.09 11.28 -12.43
N ARG A 794 -53.35 10.40 -11.46
CA ARG A 794 -52.35 9.53 -10.84
C ARG A 794 -51.68 8.60 -11.85
N ALA A 795 -52.48 8.02 -12.76
CA ALA A 795 -51.95 7.15 -13.81
C ALA A 795 -50.99 7.90 -14.74
N VAL A 796 -51.36 9.10 -15.17
CA VAL A 796 -50.54 9.94 -16.05
C VAL A 796 -49.27 10.39 -15.33
N VAL A 797 -49.32 10.77 -14.06
CA VAL A 797 -48.13 11.12 -13.26
C VAL A 797 -47.19 9.93 -13.11
N ALA A 798 -47.71 8.71 -12.92
CA ALA A 798 -46.89 7.49 -12.88
C ALA A 798 -46.16 7.23 -14.21
N GLU A 799 -46.91 7.38 -15.35
CA GLU A 799 -46.32 7.25 -16.69
C GLU A 799 -45.23 8.33 -16.96
N ILE A 800 -45.38 9.53 -16.42
CA ILE A 800 -44.36 10.59 -16.51
C ILE A 800 -43.08 10.15 -15.79
N TRP A 801 -43.18 9.61 -14.57
CA TRP A 801 -42.00 9.20 -13.79
C TRP A 801 -41.22 8.06 -14.46
N GLU A 802 -41.86 7.17 -15.22
CA GLU A 802 -41.17 6.11 -15.98
C GLU A 802 -40.25 6.64 -17.09
N LEU A 803 -40.48 7.88 -17.56
CA LEU A 803 -39.69 8.53 -18.60
C LEU A 803 -38.44 9.27 -18.07
N PHE A 804 -38.28 9.41 -16.76
CA PHE A 804 -37.09 10.02 -16.21
C PHE A 804 -36.13 8.92 -15.69
N PRO A 805 -34.83 9.01 -16.03
CA PRO A 805 -33.86 8.04 -15.53
C PRO A 805 -33.77 8.13 -14.00
N ALA A 806 -33.73 6.98 -13.34
CA ALA A 806 -33.34 6.92 -11.93
C ALA A 806 -31.98 7.60 -11.78
N SER A 807 -31.86 8.53 -10.82
CA SER A 807 -30.70 9.41 -10.63
C SER A 807 -29.38 8.72 -10.92
N PRO A 808 -28.56 9.23 -11.86
CA PRO A 808 -27.26 8.64 -12.22
C PRO A 808 -26.29 8.56 -11.04
N GLU A 809 -26.51 9.32 -9.98
CA GLU A 809 -25.69 9.39 -8.78
C GLU A 809 -25.68 8.11 -7.95
N LEU A 810 -26.74 7.29 -8.01
CA LEU A 810 -26.84 6.02 -7.27
C LEU A 810 -26.19 4.84 -8.00
N GLN A 811 -26.03 4.90 -9.34
CA GLN A 811 -25.45 3.82 -10.13
C GLN A 811 -23.93 3.90 -10.32
N ALA A 812 -23.30 5.06 -10.08
CA ALA A 812 -21.87 5.29 -10.36
C ALA A 812 -20.93 5.07 -9.17
N LYS A 813 -21.43 4.74 -7.98
CA LYS A 813 -20.65 4.83 -6.72
C LYS A 813 -20.35 3.51 -6.02
N SER A 814 -20.88 2.36 -6.43
CA SER A 814 -20.60 1.07 -5.78
C SER A 814 -19.85 0.12 -6.70
N PHE A 815 -18.94 -0.68 -6.13
CA PHE A 815 -18.42 -1.86 -6.82
C PHE A 815 -19.56 -2.83 -7.08
N ASP A 816 -19.58 -3.48 -8.27
CA ASP A 816 -20.50 -4.57 -8.54
C ASP A 816 -20.10 -5.79 -7.68
N SER A 817 -20.46 -5.74 -6.40
CA SER A 817 -20.19 -6.82 -5.47
C SER A 817 -21.34 -7.82 -5.45
N GLY A 818 -21.00 -9.09 -5.64
CA GLY A 818 -21.95 -10.19 -5.59
C GLY A 818 -22.31 -10.68 -4.19
N ILE A 819 -21.79 -10.05 -3.11
CA ILE A 819 -22.02 -10.48 -1.71
C ILE A 819 -22.53 -9.36 -0.81
N ARG A 820 -23.25 -9.76 0.26
CA ARG A 820 -23.74 -8.91 1.35
C ARG A 820 -23.31 -9.41 2.73
#